data_11866f6377c51ff07a69c250a6934929
#
_entry.id   11866f6377c51ff07a69c250a6934929
#
_cell.length_a   1.000
_cell.length_b   1.000
_cell.length_c   1.000
_cell.angle_alpha   90.00
_cell.angle_beta   90.00
_cell.angle_gamma   90.00
#
_symmetry.space_group_name_H-M   'P 1'
#
loop_
_entity.id
_entity.type
_entity.pdbx_description
1 polymer ?
#
loop_
_entity_poly.entity_id
_entity_poly.type
_entity_poly.pdbx_seq_one_letter_code
_entity_poly.pdbx_strand_id
1 'polypeptide(L)'
;MRPALPALTALSAALLGLTSLSAQAQDATLFSVVRNPPVFQGEDNVNAASGSSGIQAQGNVSEATLPPARQRNVRLDVGYVDSYIWDPNNDKYDRVRLRSYHGDSSRPLVAPTIEIQPGTRLNVKLTNNLPAETDASCKDKKENDPRCFNVTNLHTHGLWVSPRGNSDNIFLKVEPGQSQLYEIDVPSDHPAGTFWYHSHFHGSTALQVSSGMAGALIIRGNRLPSGNTNGDLDTLLKSTPGTRVQERLLMLQQIAYGCPGTDGALKRMAANGGDNQGPNARLPPLRCDDGDVGSVDNYDALQGPNSWRDSGRFTTVNGVTLPRFVGAVAGRLERWRIIHGGVRDSVNLEFRKAVLNNMPVSDVRNLSGKPLQRFINNNCTGAPLTHYRVASDGLTMNNMQPATQTTFQPGYRWDLVTVFPQSGFYCVLNKSVPAAGAVNNEPPAETLVGIVEVGNGVNMNVTDIPSYVKQQMLNLANTNAPESVRANVVADLNDGLKLSRYTPHKTLTDADVTESTPQTVTYAILPGENGGPPRFTVDGKEFSETDDPRTLKLGAVQDWIVKSTNGGHPHHVHVNPFQVVSILDPQGRDVSGMDTPDTAGSEGGVADTQYRGMKGTWRDTLFIKSLPNTGTAGQYTVTVRTQYNRYWGDFVLHCHILDHEDEGMMQKVRIYDPANPIATRFGPVPICGLDDGKTKPFATKFKSPYGVSNPLLLRSSSKSKIQASIMATPVVQ
;
A
#
# COMPACT_ATOMS: atom_id res chain seq x y z
N MET A 1 -29.42 63.42 -32.80
CA MET A 1 -28.13 63.24 -32.10
C MET A 1 -28.35 62.32 -30.92
N ARG A 2 -27.79 61.12 -30.96
CA ARG A 2 -27.82 60.18 -29.83
C ARG A 2 -26.60 60.43 -28.94
N PRO A 3 -26.67 60.26 -27.63
CA PRO A 3 -25.46 59.94 -26.87
C PRO A 3 -25.48 58.51 -26.39
N ALA A 4 -24.25 57.98 -26.24
CA ALA A 4 -23.82 56.63 -26.13
C ALA A 4 -24.02 56.02 -24.73
N LEU A 5 -24.10 54.69 -24.72
CA LEU A 5 -23.92 53.87 -23.56
C LEU A 5 -22.46 53.94 -23.00
N PRO A 6 -22.32 53.90 -21.67
CA PRO A 6 -21.44 52.99 -21.02
C PRO A 6 -22.03 52.47 -19.69
N ALA A 7 -22.63 51.30 -19.68
CA ALA A 7 -23.07 50.65 -18.43
C ALA A 7 -23.05 49.11 -18.46
N LEU A 8 -22.48 48.48 -19.50
CA LEU A 8 -22.47 47.01 -19.57
C LEU A 8 -21.14 46.35 -19.18
N THR A 9 -20.05 47.05 -19.05
CA THR A 9 -18.73 46.46 -18.73
C THR A 9 -18.45 46.33 -17.24
N ALA A 10 -19.12 47.10 -16.38
CA ALA A 10 -18.88 47.00 -14.93
C ALA A 10 -19.65 45.83 -14.26
N LEU A 11 -20.79 45.39 -14.87
CA LEU A 11 -21.55 44.26 -14.32
C LEU A 11 -20.94 42.88 -14.64
N SER A 12 -20.21 42.75 -15.73
CA SER A 12 -19.53 41.47 -16.10
C SER A 12 -18.33 41.19 -15.25
N ALA A 13 -17.60 42.21 -14.80
CA ALA A 13 -16.45 42.01 -13.89
C ALA A 13 -16.90 41.69 -12.46
N ALA A 14 -18.02 42.21 -12.01
CA ALA A 14 -18.57 41.90 -10.69
C ALA A 14 -19.21 40.50 -10.65
N LEU A 15 -19.78 39.99 -11.74
CA LEU A 15 -20.30 38.61 -11.81
C LEU A 15 -19.20 37.56 -11.89
N LEU A 16 -18.09 37.86 -12.55
CA LEU A 16 -16.91 36.97 -12.59
C LEU A 16 -16.19 36.91 -11.25
N GLY A 17 -16.17 38.01 -10.49
CA GLY A 17 -15.63 38.04 -9.13
C GLY A 17 -16.50 37.29 -8.11
N LEU A 18 -17.83 37.32 -8.27
CA LEU A 18 -18.77 36.60 -7.41
C LEU A 18 -18.82 35.09 -7.72
N THR A 19 -18.60 34.68 -8.96
CA THR A 19 -18.51 33.25 -9.31
C THR A 19 -17.21 32.63 -8.86
N SER A 20 -16.08 33.37 -8.85
CA SER A 20 -14.81 32.87 -8.32
C SER A 20 -14.82 32.76 -6.79
N LEU A 21 -15.48 33.67 -6.07
CA LEU A 21 -15.65 33.59 -4.61
C LEU A 21 -16.61 32.46 -4.22
N SER A 22 -17.66 32.19 -5.01
CA SER A 22 -18.56 31.07 -4.73
C SER A 22 -17.97 29.71 -5.08
N ALA A 23 -17.11 29.61 -6.09
CA ALA A 23 -16.38 28.41 -6.40
C ALA A 23 -15.31 28.09 -5.34
N GLN A 24 -14.58 29.09 -4.84
CA GLN A 24 -13.63 28.91 -3.75
C GLN A 24 -14.31 28.54 -2.42
N ALA A 25 -15.49 29.10 -2.12
CA ALA A 25 -16.25 28.76 -0.91
C ALA A 25 -16.88 27.35 -0.99
N GLN A 26 -17.30 26.90 -2.18
CA GLN A 26 -17.75 25.53 -2.40
C GLN A 26 -16.61 24.52 -2.34
N ASP A 27 -15.44 24.85 -2.87
CA ASP A 27 -14.24 24.02 -2.77
C ASP A 27 -13.75 23.89 -1.33
N ALA A 28 -13.74 24.93 -0.52
CA ALA A 28 -13.30 24.89 0.88
C ALA A 28 -14.13 23.91 1.74
N THR A 29 -15.44 23.73 1.45
CA THR A 29 -16.29 22.74 2.13
C THR A 29 -16.07 21.33 1.60
N LEU A 30 -15.70 21.17 0.33
CA LEU A 30 -15.42 19.87 -0.29
C LEU A 30 -14.13 19.25 0.25
N PHE A 31 -13.09 20.05 0.53
CA PHE A 31 -11.80 19.61 1.03
C PHE A 31 -11.75 19.31 2.54
N SER A 32 -12.80 19.58 3.31
CA SER A 32 -12.83 19.26 4.74
C SER A 32 -13.48 17.92 5.09
N VAL A 33 -14.20 17.31 4.15
CA VAL A 33 -14.92 16.04 4.34
C VAL A 33 -14.23 14.95 3.54
N VAL A 34 -13.80 13.89 4.23
CA VAL A 34 -13.26 12.71 3.54
C VAL A 34 -14.38 11.94 2.84
N ARG A 35 -14.15 11.56 1.60
CA ARG A 35 -14.97 10.64 0.83
C ARG A 35 -14.10 9.52 0.30
N ASN A 36 -14.69 8.35 0.03
CA ASN A 36 -13.96 7.30 -0.67
C ASN A 36 -13.41 7.84 -1.99
N PRO A 37 -12.22 7.43 -2.42
CA PRO A 37 -11.70 7.81 -3.73
C PRO A 37 -12.69 7.40 -4.83
N PRO A 38 -12.79 8.17 -5.92
CA PRO A 38 -13.68 7.81 -7.02
C PRO A 38 -13.28 6.45 -7.61
N VAL A 39 -14.26 5.61 -7.92
CA VAL A 39 -14.03 4.36 -8.62
C VAL A 39 -13.82 4.67 -10.10
N PHE A 40 -12.78 4.10 -10.70
CA PHE A 40 -12.51 4.25 -12.12
C PHE A 40 -13.70 3.73 -12.94
N GLN A 41 -14.24 4.59 -13.82
CA GLN A 41 -15.36 4.26 -14.71
C GLN A 41 -14.80 3.78 -16.06
N GLY A 42 -14.44 2.48 -16.16
CA GLY A 42 -13.97 1.88 -17.40
C GLY A 42 -15.02 1.05 -18.09
N GLU A 43 -14.85 0.75 -19.38
CA GLU A 43 -15.71 -0.16 -20.12
C GLU A 43 -15.42 -1.60 -19.69
N ASP A 44 -16.43 -2.28 -19.13
CA ASP A 44 -16.38 -3.70 -18.82
C ASP A 44 -16.84 -4.51 -20.05
N ASN A 45 -15.92 -5.14 -20.76
CA ASN A 45 -16.26 -6.18 -21.71
C ASN A 45 -16.57 -7.48 -20.96
N VAL A 46 -17.83 -7.74 -20.69
CA VAL A 46 -18.28 -8.97 -20.04
C VAL A 46 -18.48 -10.05 -21.10
N ASN A 47 -17.49 -10.89 -21.31
CA ASN A 47 -17.74 -12.16 -21.97
C ASN A 47 -18.31 -13.14 -20.95
N ALA A 48 -19.62 -13.41 -21.08
CA ALA A 48 -20.35 -14.23 -20.13
C ALA A 48 -19.95 -15.70 -20.20
N ALA A 49 -19.13 -16.11 -19.23
CA ALA A 49 -19.07 -17.50 -18.81
C ALA A 49 -18.96 -17.52 -17.29
N SER A 50 -20.10 -17.50 -16.61
CA SER A 50 -20.18 -17.57 -15.15
C SER A 50 -20.03 -19.02 -14.68
N GLY A 51 -18.82 -19.42 -14.34
CA GLY A 51 -18.59 -20.56 -13.47
C GLY A 51 -18.14 -20.04 -12.11
N SER A 52 -18.95 -20.19 -11.08
CA SER A 52 -18.55 -19.93 -9.70
C SER A 52 -17.59 -21.03 -9.24
N SER A 53 -16.30 -20.88 -9.52
CA SER A 53 -15.29 -21.71 -8.89
C SER A 53 -14.99 -21.16 -7.50
N GLY A 54 -15.36 -21.88 -6.47
CA GLY A 54 -14.92 -21.59 -5.10
C GLY A 54 -13.40 -21.64 -4.98
N ILE A 55 -12.86 -21.02 -3.92
CA ILE A 55 -11.42 -21.13 -3.58
C ILE A 55 -11.12 -22.61 -3.32
N GLN A 56 -10.46 -23.28 -4.26
CA GLN A 56 -9.97 -24.64 -4.01
C GLN A 56 -8.75 -24.55 -3.08
N ALA A 57 -8.70 -25.45 -2.10
CA ALA A 57 -7.49 -25.66 -1.33
C ALA A 57 -6.34 -25.96 -2.31
N GLN A 58 -5.30 -25.15 -2.27
CA GLN A 58 -4.22 -25.11 -3.25
C GLN A 58 -3.55 -26.48 -3.40
N GLY A 59 -3.80 -27.14 -4.54
CA GLY A 59 -2.90 -28.14 -5.10
C GLY A 59 -1.96 -27.45 -6.10
N ASN A 60 -0.88 -28.08 -6.53
CA ASN A 60 0.03 -27.58 -7.56
C ASN A 60 -0.76 -27.21 -8.84
N VAL A 61 -1.10 -25.94 -8.98
CA VAL A 61 -1.83 -25.42 -10.14
C VAL A 61 -0.80 -24.86 -11.10
N SER A 62 -0.74 -25.41 -12.30
CA SER A 62 0.12 -24.88 -13.37
C SER A 62 -0.39 -23.51 -13.83
N GLU A 63 0.51 -22.68 -14.37
CA GLU A 63 0.20 -21.36 -14.95
C GLU A 63 -0.74 -21.40 -16.18
N ALA A 64 -1.23 -22.61 -16.58
CA ALA A 64 -2.15 -22.76 -17.71
C ALA A 64 -3.41 -21.91 -17.46
N THR A 65 -3.45 -20.77 -18.09
CA THR A 65 -4.51 -19.79 -17.98
C THR A 65 -5.71 -20.24 -18.79
N LEU A 66 -6.84 -20.48 -18.12
CA LEU A 66 -8.13 -20.38 -18.80
C LEU A 66 -8.29 -18.92 -19.27
N PRO A 67 -8.80 -18.68 -20.47
CA PRO A 67 -9.04 -17.31 -20.91
C PRO A 67 -9.89 -16.57 -19.85
N PRO A 68 -9.52 -15.34 -19.48
CA PRO A 68 -10.20 -14.62 -18.41
C PRO A 68 -11.68 -14.41 -18.78
N ALA A 69 -12.55 -14.70 -17.82
CA ALA A 69 -14.00 -14.56 -18.01
C ALA A 69 -14.44 -13.10 -18.15
N ARG A 70 -13.62 -12.17 -17.71
CA ARG A 70 -13.88 -10.72 -17.66
C ARG A 70 -12.65 -9.93 -18.05
N GLN A 71 -12.87 -8.74 -18.62
CA GLN A 71 -11.81 -7.78 -18.88
C GLN A 71 -12.19 -6.44 -18.23
N ARG A 72 -11.20 -5.80 -17.63
CA ARG A 72 -11.32 -4.43 -17.12
C ARG A 72 -10.26 -3.58 -17.79
N ASN A 73 -10.67 -2.56 -18.54
CA ASN A 73 -9.76 -1.64 -19.19
C ASN A 73 -9.65 -0.36 -18.36
N VAL A 74 -8.43 0.01 -18.03
CA VAL A 74 -8.10 1.20 -17.23
C VAL A 74 -7.10 2.04 -18.00
N ARG A 75 -7.31 3.35 -18.03
CA ARG A 75 -6.34 4.30 -18.54
C ARG A 75 -5.79 5.11 -17.37
N LEU A 76 -4.49 5.04 -17.14
CA LEU A 76 -3.79 5.87 -16.16
C LEU A 76 -2.82 6.79 -16.93
N ASP A 77 -3.05 8.07 -16.82
CA ASP A 77 -2.14 9.08 -17.37
C ASP A 77 -1.35 9.68 -16.19
N VAL A 78 -0.03 9.61 -16.24
CA VAL A 78 0.87 10.23 -15.25
C VAL A 78 1.23 11.62 -15.70
N GLY A 79 1.15 12.59 -14.80
CA GLY A 79 1.56 13.97 -15.08
C GLY A 79 1.57 14.82 -13.82
N TYR A 80 2.01 16.07 -13.98
CA TYR A 80 1.89 17.06 -12.91
C TYR A 80 0.45 17.54 -12.78
N VAL A 81 -0.01 17.65 -11.52
CA VAL A 81 -1.30 18.25 -11.17
C VAL A 81 -1.08 19.43 -10.22
N ASP A 82 -1.80 20.50 -10.47
CA ASP A 82 -1.95 21.60 -9.53
C ASP A 82 -3.11 21.29 -8.58
N SER A 83 -2.87 21.38 -7.29
CA SER A 83 -3.87 21.13 -6.26
C SER A 83 -3.60 21.97 -5.03
N TYR A 84 -4.39 21.76 -3.99
CA TYR A 84 -4.27 22.49 -2.73
C TYR A 84 -4.29 21.50 -1.57
N ILE A 85 -3.36 21.71 -0.60
CA ILE A 85 -3.32 20.97 0.66
C ILE A 85 -3.49 21.96 1.80
N TRP A 86 -4.39 21.66 2.73
CA TRP A 86 -4.55 22.46 3.93
C TRP A 86 -3.34 22.32 4.83
N ASP A 87 -2.71 23.43 5.19
CA ASP A 87 -1.61 23.50 6.17
C ASP A 87 -2.10 24.09 7.50
N PRO A 88 -2.34 23.27 8.53
CA PRO A 88 -2.77 23.75 9.83
C PRO A 88 -1.73 24.65 10.53
N ASN A 89 -0.43 24.52 10.19
CA ASN A 89 0.61 25.36 10.78
C ASN A 89 0.57 26.80 10.26
N ASN A 90 0.07 26.98 9.04
CA ASN A 90 0.03 28.26 8.34
C ASN A 90 -1.41 28.80 8.15
N ASP A 91 -2.40 28.05 8.65
CA ASP A 91 -3.85 28.35 8.60
C ASP A 91 -4.32 28.77 7.20
N LYS A 92 -3.85 28.02 6.17
CA LYS A 92 -4.21 28.26 4.78
C LYS A 92 -4.09 27.02 3.91
N TYR A 93 -4.64 27.10 2.71
CA TYR A 93 -4.34 26.15 1.64
C TYR A 93 -3.05 26.53 0.93
N ASP A 94 -2.08 25.64 0.97
CA ASP A 94 -0.88 25.74 0.14
C ASP A 94 -1.20 25.19 -1.25
N ARG A 95 -0.86 25.96 -2.29
CA ARG A 95 -0.86 25.45 -3.66
C ARG A 95 0.31 24.50 -3.83
N VAL A 96 0.05 23.32 -4.42
CA VAL A 96 1.07 22.31 -4.67
C VAL A 96 1.02 21.85 -6.13
N ARG A 97 2.17 21.49 -6.68
CA ARG A 97 2.30 20.84 -7.99
C ARG A 97 3.01 19.52 -7.82
N LEU A 98 2.27 18.44 -7.99
CA LEU A 98 2.72 17.10 -7.66
C LEU A 98 2.51 16.15 -8.84
N ARG A 99 3.29 15.07 -8.90
CA ARG A 99 3.05 13.96 -9.82
C ARG A 99 1.85 13.16 -9.36
N SER A 100 0.98 12.77 -10.28
CA SER A 100 -0.22 12.00 -9.96
C SER A 100 -0.64 11.12 -11.12
N TYR A 101 -1.44 10.07 -10.80
CA TYR A 101 -2.21 9.34 -11.79
C TYR A 101 -3.50 10.09 -12.10
N HIS A 102 -3.64 10.60 -13.32
CA HIS A 102 -4.84 11.29 -13.75
C HIS A 102 -5.90 10.27 -14.18
N GLY A 103 -6.79 9.87 -13.30
CA GLY A 103 -7.93 9.04 -13.66
C GLY A 103 -9.25 9.82 -13.60
N ASP A 104 -9.37 10.73 -12.64
CA ASP A 104 -10.53 11.61 -12.45
C ASP A 104 -10.02 12.99 -12.01
N SER A 105 -10.37 14.02 -12.78
CA SER A 105 -9.95 15.40 -12.52
C SER A 105 -10.51 15.99 -11.22
N SER A 106 -11.52 15.35 -10.59
CA SER A 106 -12.17 15.89 -9.40
C SER A 106 -11.32 15.80 -8.11
N ARG A 107 -10.30 14.92 -8.09
CA ARG A 107 -9.41 14.69 -6.92
C ARG A 107 -8.01 14.29 -7.36
N PRO A 108 -7.20 15.23 -7.76
CA PRO A 108 -5.94 14.95 -8.42
C PRO A 108 -4.86 14.34 -7.51
N LEU A 109 -4.96 14.48 -6.17
CA LEU A 109 -3.94 13.97 -5.23
C LEU A 109 -4.18 12.51 -4.80
N VAL A 110 -5.32 11.93 -5.17
CA VAL A 110 -5.63 10.53 -4.87
C VAL A 110 -5.98 9.84 -6.18
N ALA A 111 -5.21 8.85 -6.54
CA ALA A 111 -5.48 8.06 -7.73
C ALA A 111 -6.84 7.35 -7.63
N PRO A 112 -7.53 7.12 -8.76
CA PRO A 112 -8.85 6.49 -8.75
C PRO A 112 -8.75 5.04 -8.23
N THR A 113 -9.81 4.58 -7.56
CA THR A 113 -9.92 3.18 -7.15
C THR A 113 -10.18 2.30 -8.37
N ILE A 114 -9.35 1.26 -8.53
CA ILE A 114 -9.59 0.19 -9.49
C ILE A 114 -10.38 -0.91 -8.76
N GLU A 115 -11.60 -1.21 -9.22
CA GLU A 115 -12.40 -2.33 -8.69
C GLU A 115 -12.50 -3.43 -9.73
N ILE A 116 -12.15 -4.66 -9.34
CA ILE A 116 -12.22 -5.87 -10.16
C ILE A 116 -12.76 -7.04 -9.33
N GLN A 117 -12.96 -8.17 -9.98
CA GLN A 117 -13.33 -9.44 -9.34
C GLN A 117 -12.28 -10.51 -9.65
N PRO A 118 -12.17 -11.58 -8.85
CA PRO A 118 -11.35 -12.72 -9.22
C PRO A 118 -11.73 -13.26 -10.61
N GLY A 119 -10.73 -13.68 -11.39
CA GLY A 119 -10.90 -14.10 -12.77
C GLY A 119 -10.99 -12.96 -13.80
N THR A 120 -10.59 -11.74 -13.43
CA THR A 120 -10.55 -10.60 -14.36
C THR A 120 -9.17 -10.43 -14.98
N ARG A 121 -9.11 -10.21 -16.29
CA ARG A 121 -7.92 -9.59 -16.92
C ARG A 121 -8.00 -8.08 -16.76
N LEU A 122 -7.08 -7.52 -16.01
CA LEU A 122 -6.93 -6.08 -15.83
C LEU A 122 -5.94 -5.56 -16.87
N ASN A 123 -6.44 -4.77 -17.83
CA ASN A 123 -5.63 -4.08 -18.81
C ASN A 123 -5.43 -2.65 -18.36
N VAL A 124 -4.20 -2.26 -18.04
CA VAL A 124 -3.87 -0.88 -17.67
C VAL A 124 -2.99 -0.26 -18.73
N LYS A 125 -3.51 0.73 -19.45
CA LYS A 125 -2.68 1.58 -20.31
C LYS A 125 -2.13 2.73 -19.48
N LEU A 126 -0.86 2.64 -19.12
CA LEU A 126 -0.12 3.70 -18.44
C LEU A 126 0.52 4.61 -19.48
N THR A 127 0.23 5.91 -19.44
CA THR A 127 0.84 6.92 -20.30
C THR A 127 1.60 7.92 -19.44
N ASN A 128 2.90 8.09 -19.69
CA ASN A 128 3.73 9.04 -18.97
C ASN A 128 3.78 10.39 -19.69
N ASN A 129 3.01 11.36 -19.20
CA ASN A 129 2.96 12.73 -19.70
C ASN A 129 3.87 13.70 -18.91
N LEU A 130 4.74 13.18 -18.05
CA LEU A 130 5.75 14.02 -17.39
C LEU A 130 6.74 14.56 -18.42
N PRO A 131 7.30 15.75 -18.20
CA PRO A 131 8.31 16.31 -19.10
C PRO A 131 9.60 15.48 -19.08
N ALA A 132 10.32 15.44 -20.19
CA ALA A 132 11.65 14.87 -20.21
C ALA A 132 12.57 15.66 -19.28
N GLU A 133 13.37 14.95 -18.50
CA GLU A 133 14.38 15.58 -17.64
C GLU A 133 15.62 15.92 -18.46
N THR A 134 16.04 17.17 -18.37
CA THR A 134 17.18 17.71 -19.12
C THR A 134 18.41 17.91 -18.24
N ASP A 135 18.29 17.59 -16.94
CA ASP A 135 19.38 17.71 -15.99
C ASP A 135 20.54 16.78 -16.36
N ALA A 136 21.74 17.32 -16.35
CA ALA A 136 22.97 16.57 -16.62
C ALA A 136 23.18 15.43 -15.59
N SER A 137 22.72 15.61 -14.36
CA SER A 137 22.82 14.60 -13.31
C SER A 137 22.04 13.32 -13.63
N CYS A 138 21.00 13.40 -14.46
CA CYS A 138 20.27 12.23 -14.94
C CYS A 138 21.11 11.33 -15.86
N LYS A 139 22.06 11.89 -16.58
CA LYS A 139 22.85 11.13 -17.59
C LYS A 139 23.89 10.21 -16.95
N ASP A 140 24.40 10.61 -15.79
CA ASP A 140 25.49 9.92 -15.07
C ASP A 140 24.97 9.20 -13.80
N LYS A 141 23.65 8.93 -13.74
CA LYS A 141 22.99 8.27 -12.61
C LYS A 141 23.61 6.91 -12.33
N LYS A 142 24.03 6.68 -11.08
CA LYS A 142 24.35 5.35 -10.56
C LYS A 142 23.05 4.59 -10.21
N GLU A 143 23.15 3.27 -10.13
CA GLU A 143 21.98 2.39 -9.94
C GLU A 143 21.19 2.72 -8.67
N ASN A 144 21.86 2.99 -7.55
CA ASN A 144 21.23 3.32 -6.26
C ASN A 144 21.34 4.81 -5.91
N ASP A 145 21.35 5.69 -6.91
CA ASP A 145 21.34 7.13 -6.73
C ASP A 145 19.98 7.68 -7.21
N PRO A 146 19.05 8.07 -6.29
CA PRO A 146 17.74 8.59 -6.65
C PRO A 146 17.84 9.89 -7.46
N ARG A 147 17.59 9.79 -8.72
CA ARG A 147 17.59 10.89 -9.73
C ARG A 147 16.68 10.51 -10.89
N CYS A 148 16.38 11.43 -11.80
CA CYS A 148 15.55 11.14 -12.97
C CYS A 148 14.13 10.71 -12.62
N PHE A 149 13.48 11.54 -11.85
CA PHE A 149 12.22 11.24 -11.18
C PHE A 149 11.00 11.17 -12.12
N ASN A 150 11.15 11.40 -13.42
CA ASN A 150 10.05 11.40 -14.37
C ASN A 150 9.94 10.11 -15.20
N VAL A 151 10.83 9.14 -15.01
CA VAL A 151 10.64 7.76 -15.48
C VAL A 151 9.77 7.02 -14.49
N THR A 152 8.82 6.20 -14.94
CA THR A 152 7.85 5.52 -14.07
C THR A 152 7.56 4.10 -14.55
N ASN A 153 6.81 3.36 -13.75
CA ASN A 153 6.18 2.09 -14.11
C ASN A 153 4.91 1.89 -13.27
N LEU A 154 4.40 0.67 -13.22
CA LEU A 154 3.24 0.30 -12.41
C LEU A 154 3.52 -1.01 -11.68
N HIS A 155 3.22 -1.04 -10.38
CA HIS A 155 3.16 -2.22 -9.54
C HIS A 155 1.76 -2.37 -8.94
N THR A 156 1.26 -3.59 -8.91
CA THR A 156 -0.01 -3.95 -8.24
C THR A 156 0.28 -4.67 -6.93
N HIS A 157 0.50 -3.89 -5.89
CA HIS A 157 0.99 -4.32 -4.60
C HIS A 157 0.04 -5.31 -3.91
N GLY A 158 0.57 -6.51 -3.66
CA GLY A 158 -0.09 -7.60 -2.97
C GLY A 158 -0.90 -8.53 -3.86
N LEU A 159 -0.98 -8.29 -5.16
CA LEU A 159 -1.65 -9.23 -6.06
C LEU A 159 -0.81 -10.48 -6.28
N TRP A 160 -1.49 -11.63 -6.26
CA TRP A 160 -0.92 -12.91 -6.63
C TRP A 160 -1.09 -13.13 -8.14
N VAL A 161 -0.15 -12.60 -8.91
CA VAL A 161 -0.18 -12.50 -10.38
C VAL A 161 1.21 -12.76 -10.97
N SER A 162 1.30 -12.91 -12.30
CA SER A 162 2.58 -13.15 -12.98
C SER A 162 3.50 -11.93 -12.90
N PRO A 163 4.79 -12.09 -12.58
CA PRO A 163 5.78 -11.02 -12.62
C PRO A 163 6.43 -10.83 -14.00
N ARG A 164 5.94 -11.53 -15.04
CA ARG A 164 6.61 -11.62 -16.35
C ARG A 164 5.93 -10.82 -17.45
N GLY A 165 6.71 -10.51 -18.49
CA GLY A 165 6.21 -9.85 -19.70
C GLY A 165 5.67 -8.47 -19.38
N ASN A 166 4.45 -8.19 -19.83
CA ASN A 166 3.71 -6.96 -19.57
C ASN A 166 2.66 -7.09 -18.44
N SER A 167 2.79 -8.11 -17.58
CA SER A 167 1.98 -8.26 -16.37
C SER A 167 2.56 -7.38 -15.24
N ASP A 168 2.56 -7.81 -13.97
CA ASP A 168 3.12 -7.06 -12.83
C ASP A 168 4.66 -7.11 -12.81
N ASN A 169 5.27 -6.62 -13.86
CA ASN A 169 6.71 -6.64 -14.09
C ASN A 169 7.32 -5.27 -13.80
N ILE A 170 7.93 -5.13 -12.63
CA ILE A 170 8.51 -3.86 -12.16
C ILE A 170 9.79 -3.46 -12.91
N PHE A 171 10.41 -4.36 -13.68
CA PHE A 171 11.58 -4.05 -14.51
C PHE A 171 11.21 -3.34 -15.81
N LEU A 172 9.92 -3.21 -16.12
CA LEU A 172 9.45 -2.34 -17.21
C LEU A 172 9.63 -0.89 -16.81
N LYS A 173 9.95 -0.06 -17.79
CA LYS A 173 10.06 1.40 -17.62
C LYS A 173 9.23 2.13 -18.67
N VAL A 174 8.63 3.22 -18.25
CA VAL A 174 7.83 4.10 -19.11
C VAL A 174 8.47 5.49 -19.08
N GLU A 175 9.27 5.77 -20.08
CA GLU A 175 9.94 7.06 -20.25
C GLU A 175 8.93 8.20 -20.48
N PRO A 176 9.27 9.46 -20.20
CA PRO A 176 8.45 10.60 -20.54
C PRO A 176 8.01 10.58 -22.00
N GLY A 177 6.72 10.78 -22.26
CA GLY A 177 6.09 10.72 -23.58
C GLY A 177 5.76 9.33 -24.10
N GLN A 178 6.08 8.27 -23.34
CA GLN A 178 5.79 6.88 -23.73
C GLN A 178 4.53 6.34 -23.04
N SER A 179 4.03 5.22 -23.55
CA SER A 179 2.92 4.45 -22.97
C SER A 179 3.29 2.98 -22.88
N GLN A 180 2.83 2.31 -21.83
CA GLN A 180 2.95 0.87 -21.64
C GLN A 180 1.56 0.27 -21.38
N LEU A 181 1.25 -0.83 -22.04
CA LEU A 181 0.08 -1.64 -21.73
C LEU A 181 0.48 -2.77 -20.77
N TYR A 182 -0.11 -2.76 -19.59
CA TYR A 182 -0.02 -3.86 -18.64
C TYR A 182 -1.25 -4.77 -18.81
N GLU A 183 -1.02 -6.08 -18.89
CA GLU A 183 -2.06 -7.11 -19.00
C GLU A 183 -1.92 -8.08 -17.83
N ILE A 184 -2.71 -7.85 -16.80
CA ILE A 184 -2.61 -8.56 -15.52
C ILE A 184 -3.76 -9.55 -15.41
N ASP A 185 -3.45 -10.83 -15.55
CA ASP A 185 -4.43 -11.90 -15.37
C ASP A 185 -4.59 -12.23 -13.88
N VAL A 186 -5.68 -11.76 -13.29
CA VAL A 186 -6.03 -12.08 -11.91
C VAL A 186 -6.74 -13.43 -11.87
N PRO A 187 -6.19 -14.45 -11.20
CA PRO A 187 -6.77 -15.79 -11.21
C PRO A 187 -8.17 -15.82 -10.57
N SER A 188 -8.99 -16.80 -10.99
CA SER A 188 -10.36 -16.95 -10.47
C SER A 188 -10.41 -17.33 -8.98
N ASP A 189 -9.34 -17.91 -8.46
CA ASP A 189 -9.15 -18.25 -7.06
C ASP A 189 -8.37 -17.19 -6.26
N HIS A 190 -8.00 -16.06 -6.89
CA HIS A 190 -7.35 -14.96 -6.20
C HIS A 190 -8.19 -14.48 -5.00
N PRO A 191 -7.59 -14.20 -3.83
CA PRO A 191 -8.30 -13.63 -2.69
C PRO A 191 -9.01 -12.32 -3.02
N ALA A 192 -10.23 -12.17 -2.51
CA ALA A 192 -10.89 -10.86 -2.49
C ALA A 192 -10.40 -10.04 -1.30
N GLY A 193 -10.13 -8.74 -1.52
CA GLY A 193 -9.58 -7.90 -0.44
C GLY A 193 -9.13 -6.51 -0.87
N THR A 194 -8.37 -5.90 0.02
CA THR A 194 -7.84 -4.54 -0.11
C THR A 194 -6.40 -4.56 -0.54
N PHE A 195 -6.15 -4.22 -1.79
CA PHE A 195 -4.85 -4.08 -2.43
C PHE A 195 -4.66 -2.64 -2.88
N TRP A 196 -3.52 -2.32 -3.48
CA TRP A 196 -3.27 -0.98 -4.02
C TRP A 196 -2.30 -1.04 -5.20
N TYR A 197 -2.07 0.08 -5.87
CA TYR A 197 -1.12 0.20 -6.96
C TYR A 197 -0.33 1.49 -6.81
N HIS A 198 0.92 1.44 -7.22
CA HIS A 198 1.84 2.58 -7.17
C HIS A 198 2.97 2.45 -8.19
N SER A 199 3.74 3.51 -8.37
CA SER A 199 4.98 3.46 -9.13
C SER A 199 6.05 2.69 -8.37
N HIS A 200 6.91 1.98 -9.10
CA HIS A 200 7.96 1.13 -8.53
C HIS A 200 9.24 1.16 -9.39
N PHE A 201 9.48 2.28 -10.07
CA PHE A 201 10.69 2.42 -10.87
C PHE A 201 11.86 2.81 -9.97
N HIS A 202 12.87 1.93 -9.87
CA HIS A 202 14.00 2.07 -8.97
C HIS A 202 14.74 3.41 -9.13
N GLY A 203 14.87 4.14 -8.04
CA GLY A 203 15.44 5.48 -7.92
C GLY A 203 14.45 6.63 -8.11
N SER A 204 13.14 6.34 -8.33
CA SER A 204 12.09 7.36 -8.35
C SER A 204 10.81 6.97 -7.60
N THR A 205 10.77 5.76 -7.02
CA THR A 205 9.61 5.25 -6.28
C THR A 205 9.23 6.16 -5.13
N ALA A 206 10.17 6.51 -4.27
CA ALA A 206 9.93 7.33 -3.08
C ALA A 206 9.35 8.70 -3.43
N LEU A 207 9.95 9.38 -4.39
CA LEU A 207 9.50 10.71 -4.79
C LEU A 207 8.13 10.67 -5.46
N GLN A 208 7.87 9.69 -6.33
CA GLN A 208 6.60 9.56 -7.02
C GLN A 208 5.46 9.19 -6.06
N VAL A 209 5.67 8.25 -5.14
CA VAL A 209 4.67 7.89 -4.13
C VAL A 209 4.44 9.03 -3.14
N SER A 210 5.49 9.72 -2.70
CA SER A 210 5.33 10.91 -1.82
C SER A 210 4.64 12.08 -2.52
N SER A 211 4.61 12.11 -3.85
CA SER A 211 3.78 13.03 -4.64
C SER A 211 2.29 12.67 -4.65
N GLY A 212 1.92 11.44 -4.28
CA GLY A 212 0.56 10.94 -4.32
C GLY A 212 0.29 9.91 -5.43
N MET A 213 1.33 9.39 -6.10
CA MET A 213 1.17 8.32 -7.12
C MET A 213 0.88 6.97 -6.47
N ALA A 214 -0.29 6.88 -5.82
CA ALA A 214 -0.81 5.68 -5.16
C ALA A 214 -2.33 5.64 -5.28
N GLY A 215 -2.89 4.47 -5.59
CA GLY A 215 -4.34 4.27 -5.70
C GLY A 215 -4.79 2.92 -5.14
N ALA A 216 -6.02 2.85 -4.66
CA ALA A 216 -6.59 1.62 -4.14
C ALA A 216 -6.95 0.66 -5.29
N LEU A 217 -6.67 -0.64 -5.10
CA LEU A 217 -7.11 -1.72 -5.96
C LEU A 217 -7.93 -2.68 -5.11
N ILE A 218 -9.23 -2.76 -5.37
CA ILE A 218 -10.14 -3.59 -4.59
C ILE A 218 -10.60 -4.78 -5.42
N ILE A 219 -10.27 -5.96 -4.94
CA ILE A 219 -10.84 -7.19 -5.50
C ILE A 219 -12.12 -7.49 -4.74
N ARG A 220 -13.28 -7.26 -5.40
CA ARG A 220 -14.60 -7.47 -4.82
C ARG A 220 -14.95 -8.95 -4.78
N GLY A 221 -15.25 -9.45 -3.58
CA GLY A 221 -15.62 -10.83 -3.36
C GLY A 221 -17.11 -11.09 -3.59
N ASN A 222 -17.40 -12.20 -4.27
CA ASN A 222 -18.77 -12.66 -4.48
C ASN A 222 -18.94 -14.17 -4.29
N ARG A 223 -17.85 -14.88 -3.92
CA ARG A 223 -17.90 -16.32 -3.72
C ARG A 223 -18.50 -16.63 -2.35
N LEU A 224 -19.54 -17.44 -2.35
CA LEU A 224 -20.17 -17.92 -1.12
C LEU A 224 -19.40 -19.14 -0.57
N PRO A 225 -19.28 -19.27 0.78
CA PRO A 225 -18.69 -20.46 1.37
C PRO A 225 -19.57 -21.69 1.13
N SER A 226 -18.93 -22.85 1.02
CA SER A 226 -19.61 -24.16 0.89
C SER A 226 -19.02 -25.17 1.88
N GLY A 227 -19.46 -26.43 1.81
CA GLY A 227 -18.86 -27.49 2.63
C GLY A 227 -17.37 -27.69 2.34
N ASN A 228 -16.94 -27.50 1.10
CA ASN A 228 -15.59 -27.82 0.63
C ASN A 228 -14.76 -26.58 0.25
N THR A 229 -15.36 -25.40 0.14
CA THR A 229 -14.68 -24.17 -0.31
C THR A 229 -14.99 -23.01 0.61
N ASN A 230 -13.98 -22.19 0.86
CA ASN A 230 -14.15 -20.94 1.57
C ASN A 230 -14.74 -19.87 0.65
N GLY A 231 -15.49 -18.94 1.23
CA GLY A 231 -16.06 -17.80 0.54
C GLY A 231 -15.24 -16.52 0.77
N ASP A 232 -15.73 -15.42 0.22
CA ASP A 232 -15.16 -14.10 0.41
C ASP A 232 -15.83 -13.38 1.58
N LEU A 233 -15.04 -12.68 2.41
CA LEU A 233 -15.54 -11.92 3.56
C LEU A 233 -16.60 -10.87 3.15
N ASP A 234 -16.51 -10.34 1.94
CA ASP A 234 -17.49 -9.41 1.37
C ASP A 234 -18.90 -9.99 1.37
N THR A 235 -19.05 -11.31 1.19
CA THR A 235 -20.36 -11.95 1.18
C THR A 235 -20.96 -12.05 2.59
N LEU A 236 -20.14 -12.18 3.64
CA LEU A 236 -20.59 -12.14 5.03
C LEU A 236 -20.98 -10.72 5.45
N LEU A 237 -20.13 -9.74 5.13
CA LEU A 237 -20.31 -8.34 5.52
C LEU A 237 -21.30 -7.57 4.64
N LYS A 238 -22.00 -8.23 3.74
CA LYS A 238 -23.04 -7.62 2.92
C LYS A 238 -24.19 -7.10 3.82
N SER A 239 -24.60 -5.85 3.58
CA SER A 239 -25.72 -5.24 4.30
C SER A 239 -27.01 -6.05 4.13
N THR A 240 -27.77 -6.20 5.22
CA THR A 240 -29.05 -6.89 5.28
C THR A 240 -30.15 -5.97 5.83
N PRO A 241 -31.44 -6.30 5.67
CA PRO A 241 -32.49 -5.67 6.47
C PRO A 241 -32.17 -5.83 7.96
N GLY A 242 -32.01 -4.73 8.68
CA GLY A 242 -31.68 -4.71 10.12
C GLY A 242 -30.18 -4.63 10.45
N THR A 243 -29.27 -4.95 9.55
CA THR A 243 -27.83 -4.77 9.77
C THR A 243 -27.17 -4.16 8.55
N ARG A 244 -26.95 -2.85 8.59
CA ARG A 244 -26.28 -2.12 7.53
C ARG A 244 -24.80 -1.99 7.85
N VAL A 245 -23.93 -2.47 6.97
CA VAL A 245 -22.47 -2.25 7.03
C VAL A 245 -22.12 -1.11 6.08
N GLN A 246 -21.46 -0.08 6.61
CA GLN A 246 -20.91 1.01 5.80
C GLN A 246 -19.45 0.76 5.51
N GLU A 247 -19.05 0.91 4.25
CA GLU A 247 -17.63 0.78 3.88
C GLU A 247 -16.98 2.14 3.70
N ARG A 248 -15.78 2.29 4.28
CA ARG A 248 -14.87 3.42 4.04
C ARG A 248 -13.58 2.90 3.45
N LEU A 249 -13.14 3.52 2.37
CA LEU A 249 -11.85 3.26 1.72
C LEU A 249 -10.95 4.46 1.96
N LEU A 250 -9.85 4.23 2.67
CA LEU A 250 -8.97 5.30 3.17
C LEU A 250 -7.54 5.03 2.74
N MET A 251 -6.98 5.95 1.97
CA MET A 251 -5.56 6.01 1.62
C MET A 251 -4.88 7.03 2.55
N LEU A 252 -3.99 6.57 3.41
CA LEU A 252 -3.13 7.42 4.22
C LEU A 252 -1.90 7.78 3.40
N GLN A 253 -1.62 9.08 3.23
CA GLN A 253 -0.48 9.56 2.46
C GLN A 253 0.31 10.59 3.25
N GLN A 254 1.62 10.53 3.13
CA GLN A 254 2.57 11.42 3.78
C GLN A 254 3.28 12.25 2.70
N ILE A 255 2.71 13.40 2.38
CA ILE A 255 3.18 14.30 1.33
C ILE A 255 4.01 15.41 1.97
N ALA A 256 5.32 15.26 2.01
CA ALA A 256 6.26 16.20 2.61
C ALA A 256 6.64 17.31 1.60
N TYR A 257 5.68 18.08 1.11
CA TYR A 257 5.95 19.15 0.17
C TYR A 257 6.63 20.36 0.84
N GLY A 258 7.51 21.02 0.11
CA GLY A 258 8.18 22.25 0.51
C GLY A 258 8.14 23.32 -0.57
N CYS A 259 8.35 24.59 -0.17
CA CYS A 259 8.42 25.74 -1.07
C CYS A 259 9.84 26.33 -1.02
N PRO A 260 10.55 26.45 -2.16
CA PRO A 260 11.90 26.98 -2.20
C PRO A 260 11.92 28.51 -1.94
N GLY A 261 12.92 28.98 -1.23
CA GLY A 261 13.28 30.38 -1.12
C GLY A 261 14.08 30.86 -2.35
N THR A 262 14.44 32.12 -2.36
CA THR A 262 15.26 32.71 -3.43
C THR A 262 16.68 32.17 -3.48
N ASP A 263 17.14 31.56 -2.39
CA ASP A 263 18.43 30.88 -2.24
C ASP A 263 18.37 29.37 -2.58
N GLY A 264 17.20 28.87 -2.97
CA GLY A 264 16.95 27.46 -3.23
C GLY A 264 16.69 26.58 -1.98
N ALA A 265 16.92 27.11 -0.77
CA ALA A 265 16.59 26.40 0.46
C ALA A 265 15.08 26.36 0.68
N LEU A 266 14.59 25.31 1.35
CA LEU A 266 13.17 25.21 1.68
C LEU A 266 12.80 26.22 2.78
N LYS A 267 11.73 26.97 2.54
CA LYS A 267 11.19 27.92 3.51
C LYS A 267 10.64 27.20 4.74
N ARG A 268 10.91 27.75 5.93
CA ARG A 268 10.44 27.23 7.21
C ARG A 268 9.78 28.31 8.04
N MET A 269 8.95 27.90 8.99
CA MET A 269 8.39 28.80 10.01
C MET A 269 9.52 29.44 10.83
N ALA A 270 9.27 30.59 11.41
CA ALA A 270 10.23 31.18 12.34
C ALA A 270 10.46 30.24 13.54
N ALA A 271 11.71 30.05 13.94
CA ALA A 271 12.03 29.28 15.13
C ALA A 271 11.45 29.99 16.37
N ASN A 272 10.53 29.35 17.06
CA ASN A 272 10.10 29.81 18.38
C ASN A 272 11.25 29.56 19.37
N GLY A 273 11.83 30.60 19.94
CA GLY A 273 13.10 30.63 20.66
C GLY A 273 13.23 29.76 21.93
N GLY A 274 12.77 28.52 21.89
CA GLY A 274 12.89 27.56 22.99
C GLY A 274 13.06 26.10 22.53
N ASP A 275 12.74 25.77 21.29
CA ASP A 275 12.66 24.37 20.85
C ASP A 275 13.89 23.87 20.07
N ASN A 276 14.92 24.68 19.84
CA ASN A 276 16.01 24.41 18.89
C ASN A 276 17.41 24.32 19.52
N GLN A 277 17.55 23.88 20.76
CA GLN A 277 18.88 23.66 21.33
C GLN A 277 19.05 22.28 21.91
N GLY A 278 20.00 21.51 21.35
CA GLY A 278 20.37 20.17 21.81
C GLY A 278 20.50 19.15 20.67
N PRO A 279 20.99 17.95 20.96
CA PRO A 279 21.21 16.89 19.96
C PRO A 279 19.92 16.35 19.32
N ASN A 280 18.74 16.72 19.86
CA ASN A 280 17.41 16.36 19.34
C ASN A 280 16.62 17.61 18.88
N ALA A 281 17.31 18.71 18.57
CA ALA A 281 16.68 19.92 18.07
C ALA A 281 15.89 19.63 16.78
N ARG A 282 14.61 20.01 16.77
CA ARG A 282 13.74 19.85 15.57
C ARG A 282 13.85 21.09 14.69
N LEU A 283 13.85 20.87 13.39
CA LEU A 283 13.69 21.97 12.45
C LEU A 283 12.27 22.55 12.56
N PRO A 284 12.09 23.87 12.42
CA PRO A 284 10.77 24.45 12.33
C PRO A 284 10.01 23.86 11.12
N PRO A 285 8.65 23.73 11.19
CA PRO A 285 7.83 23.24 10.11
C PRO A 285 8.11 23.97 8.78
N LEU A 286 7.99 23.26 7.68
CA LEU A 286 8.04 23.85 6.33
C LEU A 286 6.88 24.84 6.16
N ARG A 287 7.14 25.91 5.40
CA ARG A 287 6.18 26.97 5.11
C ARG A 287 6.17 27.30 3.62
N CYS A 288 4.99 27.60 3.11
CA CYS A 288 4.81 28.25 1.82
C CYS A 288 4.21 29.63 2.03
N ASP A 289 4.70 30.63 1.31
CA ASP A 289 4.14 32.00 1.31
C ASP A 289 3.03 32.12 0.26
N ASP A 290 2.33 33.26 0.24
CA ASP A 290 1.31 33.50 -0.78
C ASP A 290 1.94 33.58 -2.16
N GLY A 291 1.38 32.84 -3.10
CA GLY A 291 1.89 32.75 -4.47
C GLY A 291 2.92 31.63 -4.69
N ASP A 292 3.44 31.02 -3.63
CA ASP A 292 4.32 29.87 -3.76
C ASP A 292 3.58 28.62 -4.31
N VAL A 293 4.36 27.72 -4.88
CA VAL A 293 3.90 26.40 -5.32
C VAL A 293 4.79 25.34 -4.68
N GLY A 294 4.22 24.56 -3.78
CA GLY A 294 4.94 23.48 -3.09
C GLY A 294 5.15 22.27 -4.00
N SER A 295 6.29 21.61 -3.85
CA SER A 295 6.61 20.35 -4.52
C SER A 295 7.39 19.40 -3.61
N VAL A 296 7.60 18.17 -4.05
CA VAL A 296 8.45 17.18 -3.40
C VAL A 296 9.78 16.97 -4.16
N ASP A 297 10.09 17.84 -5.11
CA ASP A 297 11.23 17.66 -6.04
C ASP A 297 12.61 17.79 -5.37
N ASN A 298 12.70 18.40 -4.20
CA ASN A 298 13.95 18.45 -3.44
C ASN A 298 14.12 17.15 -2.64
N TYR A 299 14.59 16.08 -3.31
CA TYR A 299 14.73 14.75 -2.73
C TYR A 299 15.62 14.79 -1.48
N ASP A 300 16.80 15.38 -1.57
CA ASP A 300 17.81 15.36 -0.48
C ASP A 300 17.30 16.05 0.81
N ALA A 301 16.38 17.01 0.69
CA ALA A 301 15.81 17.73 1.85
C ALA A 301 14.49 17.12 2.37
N LEU A 302 13.78 16.35 1.54
CA LEU A 302 12.44 15.87 1.84
C LEU A 302 12.34 14.34 2.01
N GLN A 303 13.40 13.61 1.69
CA GLN A 303 13.55 12.19 1.96
C GLN A 303 14.66 11.98 3.01
N GLY A 304 14.74 10.81 3.59
CA GLY A 304 15.73 10.50 4.61
C GLY A 304 15.21 10.64 6.06
N PRO A 305 16.05 10.30 7.05
CA PRO A 305 15.69 10.32 8.46
C PRO A 305 15.16 11.69 8.92
N ASN A 306 14.14 11.68 9.78
CA ASN A 306 13.48 12.87 10.33
C ASN A 306 12.74 13.78 9.32
N SER A 307 12.88 13.58 8.01
CA SER A 307 12.33 14.50 6.99
C SER A 307 10.82 14.69 7.12
N TRP A 308 10.06 13.60 7.35
CA TRP A 308 8.62 13.68 7.56
C TRP A 308 8.28 14.51 8.82
N ARG A 309 8.90 14.16 9.96
CA ARG A 309 8.69 14.87 11.24
C ARG A 309 9.05 16.34 11.15
N ASP A 310 10.19 16.64 10.54
CA ASP A 310 10.72 18.00 10.41
C ASP A 310 10.04 18.81 9.29
N SER A 311 9.23 18.14 8.44
CA SER A 311 8.34 18.84 7.52
C SER A 311 7.21 19.56 8.24
N GLY A 312 6.78 19.06 9.40
CA GLY A 312 5.61 19.54 10.12
C GLY A 312 4.29 19.29 9.38
N ARG A 313 4.30 18.53 8.29
CA ARG A 313 3.10 18.20 7.53
C ARG A 313 2.26 17.15 8.26
N PHE A 314 1.01 17.00 7.86
CA PHE A 314 0.05 16.08 8.44
C PHE A 314 -0.23 14.95 7.47
N THR A 315 -0.39 13.72 8.00
CA THR A 315 -0.89 12.59 7.21
C THR A 315 -2.26 12.96 6.61
N THR A 316 -2.36 12.93 5.29
CA THR A 316 -3.63 13.11 4.61
C THR A 316 -4.41 11.80 4.54
N VAL A 317 -5.72 11.91 4.54
CA VAL A 317 -6.63 10.79 4.28
C VAL A 317 -7.38 11.10 2.99
N ASN A 318 -7.15 10.31 1.95
CA ASN A 318 -7.69 10.56 0.62
C ASN A 318 -7.42 11.99 0.13
N GLY A 319 -6.20 12.49 0.37
CA GLY A 319 -5.75 13.83 -0.02
C GLY A 319 -6.21 14.97 0.89
N VAL A 320 -6.93 14.69 1.99
CA VAL A 320 -7.47 15.70 2.91
C VAL A 320 -6.71 15.69 4.23
N THR A 321 -6.24 16.85 4.67
CA THR A 321 -5.62 17.06 5.99
C THR A 321 -6.69 17.30 7.06
N LEU A 322 -6.58 16.62 8.20
CA LEU A 322 -7.51 16.70 9.33
C LEU A 322 -8.99 16.61 8.91
N PRO A 323 -9.37 15.56 8.15
CA PRO A 323 -10.72 15.47 7.60
C PRO A 323 -11.80 15.22 8.64
N ARG A 324 -13.02 15.55 8.23
CA ARG A 324 -14.26 15.11 8.87
C ARG A 324 -14.74 13.82 8.21
N PHE A 325 -14.97 12.78 9.00
CA PHE A 325 -15.61 11.53 8.55
C PHE A 325 -17.10 11.60 8.86
N VAL A 326 -17.87 11.99 7.87
CA VAL A 326 -19.33 12.17 8.03
C VAL A 326 -20.11 10.90 7.72
N GLY A 327 -21.40 10.87 8.11
CA GLY A 327 -22.33 9.81 7.78
C GLY A 327 -22.21 8.55 8.66
N ALA A 328 -21.38 8.53 9.69
CA ALA A 328 -21.41 7.51 10.72
C ALA A 328 -22.72 7.62 11.54
N VAL A 329 -23.21 6.49 12.04
CA VAL A 329 -24.45 6.41 12.85
C VAL A 329 -24.17 5.54 14.06
N ALA A 330 -24.60 5.98 15.24
CA ALA A 330 -24.43 5.24 16.47
C ALA A 330 -25.00 3.80 16.35
N GLY A 331 -24.19 2.81 16.75
CA GLY A 331 -24.56 1.40 16.67
C GLY A 331 -24.50 0.77 15.27
N ARG A 332 -24.13 1.50 14.22
CA ARG A 332 -23.96 0.92 12.88
C ARG A 332 -22.56 0.36 12.70
N LEU A 333 -22.46 -0.84 12.14
CA LEU A 333 -21.17 -1.42 11.75
C LEU A 333 -20.56 -0.62 10.59
N GLU A 334 -19.29 -0.32 10.70
CA GLU A 334 -18.49 0.22 9.62
C GLU A 334 -17.29 -0.71 9.34
N ARG A 335 -17.01 -0.97 8.07
CA ARG A 335 -15.77 -1.57 7.60
C ARG A 335 -14.86 -0.48 7.07
N TRP A 336 -13.73 -0.30 7.71
CA TRP A 336 -12.70 0.65 7.31
C TRP A 336 -11.59 -0.12 6.58
N ARG A 337 -11.49 0.05 5.28
CA ARG A 337 -10.39 -0.46 4.45
C ARG A 337 -9.33 0.62 4.40
N ILE A 338 -8.22 0.41 5.08
CA ILE A 338 -7.19 1.42 5.24
C ILE A 338 -5.89 0.94 4.60
N ILE A 339 -5.32 1.78 3.75
CA ILE A 339 -4.07 1.54 3.03
C ILE A 339 -3.06 2.59 3.51
N HIS A 340 -1.88 2.17 3.94
CA HIS A 340 -0.78 3.08 4.20
C HIS A 340 0.06 3.24 2.93
N GLY A 341 -0.31 4.21 2.10
CA GLY A 341 0.39 4.60 0.88
C GLY A 341 1.39 5.74 1.10
N GLY A 342 1.92 5.87 2.31
CA GLY A 342 3.00 6.79 2.63
C GLY A 342 4.37 6.15 2.43
N VAL A 343 5.37 6.97 2.25
CA VAL A 343 6.76 6.56 1.99
C VAL A 343 7.48 6.20 3.27
N ARG A 344 7.12 6.89 4.37
CA ARG A 344 7.88 6.89 5.62
C ARG A 344 6.92 7.11 6.79
N ASP A 345 7.35 6.76 7.97
CA ASP A 345 6.71 6.96 9.27
C ASP A 345 5.49 6.05 9.55
N SER A 346 5.39 5.62 10.80
CA SER A 346 4.34 4.74 11.29
C SER A 346 3.06 5.53 11.60
N VAL A 347 1.89 4.94 11.37
CA VAL A 347 0.61 5.48 11.80
C VAL A 347 -0.07 4.48 12.73
N ASN A 348 -0.33 4.88 13.99
CA ASN A 348 -0.95 4.01 14.99
C ASN A 348 -2.34 4.54 15.36
N LEU A 349 -3.39 4.01 14.72
CA LEU A 349 -4.76 4.51 14.82
C LEU A 349 -5.44 4.09 16.13
N GLU A 350 -6.06 5.07 16.80
CA GLU A 350 -6.92 4.89 17.95
C GLU A 350 -8.17 5.79 17.82
N PHE A 351 -9.32 5.30 18.27
CA PHE A 351 -10.58 6.05 18.27
C PHE A 351 -10.98 6.39 19.71
N ARG A 352 -11.28 7.67 19.98
CA ARG A 352 -11.80 8.14 21.29
C ARG A 352 -12.96 9.08 21.12
N LYS A 353 -13.95 9.00 21.99
CA LYS A 353 -15.01 10.00 22.02
C LYS A 353 -14.43 11.39 22.31
N ALA A 354 -14.89 12.39 21.56
CA ALA A 354 -14.48 13.77 21.69
C ALA A 354 -15.59 14.62 22.33
N VAL A 355 -15.18 15.62 23.11
CA VAL A 355 -16.05 16.68 23.64
C VAL A 355 -15.56 18.02 23.11
N LEU A 356 -16.33 18.67 22.23
CA LEU A 356 -15.86 19.88 21.53
C LEU A 356 -16.03 21.18 22.33
N ASN A 357 -16.74 21.14 23.48
CA ASN A 357 -16.91 22.32 24.38
C ASN A 357 -17.31 23.62 23.64
N ASN A 358 -18.32 23.53 22.75
CA ASN A 358 -18.80 24.61 21.87
C ASN A 358 -17.84 25.04 20.74
N MET A 359 -16.67 24.40 20.58
CA MET A 359 -15.84 24.61 19.41
C MET A 359 -16.55 24.04 18.16
N PRO A 360 -16.75 24.80 17.08
CA PRO A 360 -17.19 24.25 15.83
C PRO A 360 -16.24 23.16 15.34
N VAL A 361 -16.78 22.03 14.85
CA VAL A 361 -15.92 20.92 14.37
C VAL A 361 -15.04 21.34 13.19
N SER A 362 -15.48 22.33 12.41
CA SER A 362 -14.69 22.95 11.35
C SER A 362 -13.38 23.56 11.84
N ASP A 363 -13.37 24.07 13.06
CA ASP A 363 -12.22 24.81 13.60
C ASP A 363 -11.11 23.86 14.10
N VAL A 364 -11.43 22.60 14.31
CA VAL A 364 -10.44 21.58 14.70
C VAL A 364 -9.33 21.45 13.64
N ARG A 365 -9.64 21.63 12.36
CA ARG A 365 -8.66 21.60 11.28
C ARG A 365 -7.62 22.73 11.33
N ASN A 366 -7.90 23.80 12.05
CA ASN A 366 -7.00 24.95 12.18
C ASN A 366 -6.02 24.79 13.34
N LEU A 367 -6.10 23.66 14.05
CA LEU A 367 -5.22 23.39 15.20
C LEU A 367 -3.91 22.77 14.75
N SER A 368 -2.81 23.29 15.27
CA SER A 368 -1.47 22.73 15.07
C SER A 368 -0.61 22.92 16.32
N GLY A 369 0.53 22.28 16.41
CA GLY A 369 1.49 22.41 17.50
C GLY A 369 0.88 22.30 18.90
N LYS A 370 1.22 23.23 19.81
CA LYS A 370 0.73 23.25 21.20
C LYS A 370 -0.81 23.37 21.33
N PRO A 371 -1.53 24.17 20.52
CA PRO A 371 -3.00 24.16 20.49
C PRO A 371 -3.60 22.80 20.16
N LEU A 372 -3.08 22.09 19.18
CA LEU A 372 -3.55 20.74 18.83
C LEU A 372 -3.31 19.74 19.97
N GLN A 373 -2.13 19.77 20.60
CA GLN A 373 -1.85 18.91 21.76
C GLN A 373 -2.80 19.19 22.93
N ARG A 374 -3.08 20.46 23.21
CA ARG A 374 -4.09 20.82 24.24
C ARG A 374 -5.49 20.30 23.88
N PHE A 375 -5.86 20.39 22.60
CA PHE A 375 -7.13 19.84 22.13
C PHE A 375 -7.18 18.32 22.34
N ILE A 376 -6.17 17.58 21.90
CA ILE A 376 -6.10 16.13 22.09
C ILE A 376 -6.24 15.77 23.56
N ASN A 377 -5.45 16.39 24.43
CA ASN A 377 -5.42 16.09 25.87
C ASN A 377 -6.73 16.42 26.59
N ASN A 378 -7.42 17.50 26.20
CA ASN A 378 -8.58 18.01 26.92
C ASN A 378 -9.92 17.58 26.28
N ASN A 379 -9.92 17.23 24.99
CA ASN A 379 -11.15 17.01 24.23
C ASN A 379 -11.28 15.57 23.74
N CYS A 380 -10.16 14.84 23.46
CA CYS A 380 -10.19 13.44 23.03
C CYS A 380 -10.05 12.48 24.25
N THR A 381 -10.85 12.68 25.29
CA THR A 381 -10.70 12.07 26.61
C THR A 381 -11.51 10.78 26.82
N GLY A 382 -12.36 10.38 25.87
CA GLY A 382 -13.12 9.12 25.96
C GLY A 382 -12.20 7.90 26.04
N ALA A 383 -12.71 6.80 26.60
CA ALA A 383 -11.99 5.52 26.57
C ALA A 383 -11.70 5.10 25.13
N PRO A 384 -10.54 4.45 24.87
CA PRO A 384 -10.25 3.89 23.54
C PRO A 384 -11.35 2.92 23.10
N LEU A 385 -11.84 3.05 21.86
CA LEU A 385 -12.86 2.16 21.33
C LEU A 385 -12.23 0.85 20.85
N THR A 386 -12.84 -0.26 21.23
CA THR A 386 -12.51 -1.55 20.62
C THR A 386 -13.00 -1.58 19.17
N HIS A 387 -12.09 -1.89 18.27
CA HIS A 387 -12.35 -2.24 16.88
C HIS A 387 -11.76 -3.62 16.57
N TYR A 388 -12.09 -4.21 15.43
CA TYR A 388 -11.68 -5.56 15.09
C TYR A 388 -10.90 -5.57 13.79
N ARG A 389 -9.68 -6.09 13.81
CA ARG A 389 -8.91 -6.40 12.61
C ARG A 389 -9.50 -7.66 11.98
N VAL A 390 -9.93 -7.60 10.72
CA VAL A 390 -10.60 -8.71 10.02
C VAL A 390 -9.83 -9.19 8.79
N ALA A 391 -8.98 -8.34 8.23
CA ALA A 391 -8.06 -8.70 7.16
C ALA A 391 -6.75 -7.92 7.30
N SER A 392 -5.65 -8.55 6.95
CA SER A 392 -4.31 -7.95 6.84
C SER A 392 -3.81 -8.10 5.41
N ASP A 393 -3.25 -7.03 4.85
CA ASP A 393 -2.69 -6.97 3.50
C ASP A 393 -3.64 -7.57 2.42
N GLY A 394 -4.94 -7.29 2.55
CA GLY A 394 -5.99 -7.78 1.66
C GLY A 394 -6.49 -9.20 1.97
N LEU A 395 -5.86 -9.92 2.90
CA LEU A 395 -6.15 -11.33 3.18
C LEU A 395 -6.97 -11.46 4.46
N THR A 396 -8.15 -12.09 4.36
CA THR A 396 -9.03 -12.33 5.51
C THR A 396 -8.31 -13.18 6.58
N MET A 397 -8.36 -12.71 7.82
CA MET A 397 -7.75 -13.38 8.97
C MET A 397 -8.59 -14.56 9.44
N ASN A 398 -7.98 -15.48 10.19
CA ASN A 398 -8.67 -16.67 10.76
C ASN A 398 -9.77 -16.29 11.76
N ASN A 399 -9.65 -15.14 12.40
CA ASN A 399 -10.63 -14.61 13.34
C ASN A 399 -10.60 -13.09 13.37
N MET A 400 -11.67 -12.48 13.82
CA MET A 400 -11.73 -11.05 14.12
C MET A 400 -10.93 -10.78 15.39
N GLN A 401 -9.86 -9.99 15.29
CA GLN A 401 -8.97 -9.70 16.42
C GLN A 401 -9.33 -8.36 17.07
N PRO A 402 -9.72 -8.33 18.35
CA PRO A 402 -10.01 -7.08 19.04
C PRO A 402 -8.71 -6.29 19.28
N ALA A 403 -8.79 -5.00 19.04
CA ALA A 403 -7.72 -4.03 19.26
C ALA A 403 -8.32 -2.69 19.69
N THR A 404 -7.58 -1.91 20.46
CA THR A 404 -7.87 -0.50 20.73
C THR A 404 -6.96 0.41 19.91
N GLN A 405 -5.83 -0.12 19.43
CA GLN A 405 -4.88 0.54 18.55
C GLN A 405 -4.53 -0.41 17.40
N THR A 406 -4.29 0.14 16.22
CA THR A 406 -3.80 -0.62 15.07
C THR A 406 -2.71 0.18 14.36
N THR A 407 -1.50 -0.39 14.32
CA THR A 407 -0.34 0.21 13.69
C THR A 407 -0.28 -0.15 12.23
N PHE A 408 -0.06 0.86 11.41
CA PHE A 408 0.22 0.80 9.98
C PHE A 408 1.67 1.21 9.74
N GLN A 409 2.40 0.34 9.08
CA GLN A 409 3.70 0.65 8.53
C GLN A 409 3.58 0.93 7.02
N PRO A 410 4.52 1.59 6.36
CA PRO A 410 4.47 1.78 4.92
C PRO A 410 4.18 0.46 4.18
N GLY A 411 3.21 0.48 3.26
CA GLY A 411 2.75 -0.70 2.52
C GLY A 411 1.67 -1.54 3.18
N TYR A 412 1.37 -1.37 4.48
CA TYR A 412 0.34 -2.15 5.18
C TYR A 412 -1.06 -1.81 4.70
N ARG A 413 -1.92 -2.84 4.72
CA ARG A 413 -3.37 -2.69 4.62
C ARG A 413 -4.03 -3.42 5.77
N TRP A 414 -4.98 -2.75 6.42
CA TRP A 414 -5.84 -3.35 7.42
C TRP A 414 -7.31 -3.08 7.06
N ASP A 415 -8.12 -4.14 7.13
CA ASP A 415 -9.57 -3.97 7.17
C ASP A 415 -10.03 -4.06 8.63
N LEU A 416 -10.68 -3.00 9.09
CA LEU A 416 -11.19 -2.89 10.45
C LEU A 416 -12.72 -2.92 10.45
N VAL A 417 -13.32 -3.67 11.36
CA VAL A 417 -14.75 -3.54 11.70
C VAL A 417 -14.85 -2.73 12.98
N THR A 418 -15.57 -1.62 12.93
CA THR A 418 -15.75 -0.71 14.06
C THR A 418 -17.22 -0.32 14.25
N VAL A 419 -17.56 0.12 15.45
CA VAL A 419 -18.87 0.67 15.85
C VAL A 419 -18.63 1.88 16.73
N PHE A 420 -19.30 2.98 16.42
CA PHE A 420 -19.36 4.14 17.31
C PHE A 420 -20.53 3.98 18.25
N PRO A 421 -20.31 3.91 19.60
CA PRO A 421 -21.34 3.49 20.54
C PRO A 421 -22.40 4.57 20.81
N GLN A 422 -22.13 5.83 20.51
CA GLN A 422 -23.04 6.95 20.79
C GLN A 422 -22.91 8.01 19.69
N SER A 423 -23.96 8.81 19.49
CA SER A 423 -23.88 10.01 18.66
C SER A 423 -22.92 11.06 19.21
N GLY A 424 -22.44 11.95 18.37
CA GLY A 424 -21.47 13.02 18.68
C GLY A 424 -20.18 12.89 17.90
N PHE A 425 -19.07 13.32 18.47
CA PHE A 425 -17.78 13.39 17.79
C PHE A 425 -16.78 12.38 18.35
N TYR A 426 -15.89 11.90 17.49
CA TYR A 426 -14.79 11.02 17.89
C TYR A 426 -13.51 11.44 17.21
N CYS A 427 -12.43 11.52 18.01
CA CYS A 427 -11.09 11.71 17.51
C CYS A 427 -10.59 10.42 16.86
N VAL A 428 -10.00 10.53 15.68
CA VAL A 428 -9.13 9.53 15.08
C VAL A 428 -7.70 9.99 15.35
N LEU A 429 -7.01 9.31 16.25
CA LEU A 429 -5.67 9.69 16.72
C LEU A 429 -4.61 8.83 16.03
N ASN A 430 -3.46 9.43 15.73
CA ASN A 430 -2.20 8.72 15.52
C ASN A 430 -1.46 8.73 16.86
N LYS A 431 -1.37 7.57 17.50
CA LYS A 431 -0.68 7.41 18.79
C LYS A 431 0.79 7.11 18.56
N SER A 432 1.63 7.52 19.49
CA SER A 432 3.04 7.09 19.48
C SER A 432 3.16 5.58 19.63
N VAL A 433 4.24 5.03 19.09
CA VAL A 433 4.66 3.63 19.27
C VAL A 433 6.04 3.60 19.94
N PRO A 434 6.45 2.48 20.57
CA PRO A 434 7.83 2.35 21.06
C PRO A 434 8.86 2.53 19.93
N ALA A 435 10.05 3.02 20.24
CA ALA A 435 11.09 3.30 19.24
C ALA A 435 11.41 2.08 18.35
N ALA A 436 11.49 0.89 18.93
CA ALA A 436 11.74 -0.34 18.15
C ALA A 436 10.61 -0.64 17.14
N GLY A 437 9.40 -0.17 17.40
CA GLY A 437 8.22 -0.34 16.55
C GLY A 437 7.96 0.81 15.57
N ALA A 438 8.82 1.82 15.56
CA ALA A 438 8.75 2.97 14.67
C ALA A 438 9.76 2.86 13.53
N VAL A 439 9.42 3.43 12.39
CA VAL A 439 10.34 3.59 11.26
C VAL A 439 11.57 4.38 11.74
N ASN A 440 12.76 3.94 11.37
CA ASN A 440 14.06 4.51 11.77
C ASN A 440 14.25 4.66 13.31
N ASN A 441 13.51 3.89 14.11
CA ASN A 441 13.43 4.05 15.57
C ASN A 441 13.00 5.48 16.02
N GLU A 442 12.22 6.17 15.21
CA GLU A 442 11.70 7.50 15.44
C GLU A 442 10.20 7.45 15.74
N PRO A 443 9.78 7.37 17.01
CA PRO A 443 8.36 7.33 17.36
C PRO A 443 7.63 8.57 16.82
N PRO A 444 6.48 8.39 16.13
CA PRO A 444 5.66 9.51 15.71
C PRO A 444 5.15 10.29 16.93
N ALA A 445 5.08 11.59 16.81
CA ALA A 445 4.38 12.39 17.80
C ALA A 445 2.88 12.05 17.78
N GLU A 446 2.25 12.01 18.97
CA GLU A 446 0.80 11.87 19.02
C GLU A 446 0.14 13.05 18.29
N THR A 447 -0.74 12.75 17.34
CA THR A 447 -1.44 13.76 16.56
C THR A 447 -2.85 13.32 16.20
N LEU A 448 -3.64 14.26 15.65
CA LEU A 448 -4.97 14.00 15.15
C LEU A 448 -4.90 13.64 13.66
N VAL A 449 -5.59 12.57 13.27
CA VAL A 449 -5.78 12.18 11.86
C VAL A 449 -7.08 12.81 11.31
N GLY A 450 -8.11 12.93 12.16
CA GLY A 450 -9.39 13.52 11.80
C GLY A 450 -10.46 13.34 12.86
N ILE A 451 -11.68 13.81 12.56
CA ILE A 451 -12.84 13.73 13.46
C ILE A 451 -13.98 12.96 12.79
N VAL A 452 -14.50 11.93 13.45
CA VAL A 452 -15.72 11.24 13.03
C VAL A 452 -16.96 11.94 13.60
N GLU A 453 -17.91 12.27 12.74
CA GLU A 453 -19.21 12.80 13.10
C GLU A 453 -20.23 11.67 13.08
N VAL A 454 -20.76 11.35 14.25
CA VAL A 454 -21.69 10.22 14.44
C VAL A 454 -23.09 10.75 14.70
N GLY A 455 -23.99 10.46 13.78
CA GLY A 455 -25.42 10.78 13.91
C GLY A 455 -26.16 9.85 14.87
N ASN A 456 -27.40 10.19 15.15
CA ASN A 456 -28.26 9.41 16.06
C ASN A 456 -28.51 8.00 15.52
N GLY A 457 -28.57 7.04 16.44
CA GLY A 457 -28.79 5.62 16.16
C GLY A 457 -28.97 4.84 17.46
N VAL A 458 -28.52 3.59 17.47
CA VAL A 458 -28.57 2.75 18.67
C VAL A 458 -27.40 3.11 19.60
N ASN A 459 -27.70 3.70 20.74
CA ASN A 459 -26.68 4.03 21.74
C ASN A 459 -26.39 2.82 22.63
N MET A 460 -25.10 2.67 22.99
CA MET A 460 -24.62 1.65 23.92
C MET A 460 -23.44 2.18 24.74
N ASN A 461 -23.01 1.46 25.79
CA ASN A 461 -21.77 1.77 26.49
C ASN A 461 -20.58 1.24 25.69
N VAL A 462 -19.40 1.81 25.90
CA VAL A 462 -18.14 1.36 25.26
C VAL A 462 -17.82 -0.10 25.60
N THR A 463 -18.13 -0.53 26.83
CA THR A 463 -17.95 -1.89 27.31
C THR A 463 -18.82 -2.93 26.60
N ASP A 464 -19.91 -2.51 25.97
CA ASP A 464 -20.86 -3.39 25.30
C ASP A 464 -20.49 -3.66 23.83
N ILE A 465 -19.51 -2.92 23.29
CA ILE A 465 -19.06 -3.07 21.89
C ILE A 465 -18.74 -4.53 21.53
N PRO A 466 -17.98 -5.31 22.34
CA PRO A 466 -17.66 -6.68 21.96
C PRO A 466 -18.88 -7.58 21.80
N SER A 467 -19.82 -7.53 22.75
CA SER A 467 -21.04 -8.32 22.69
C SER A 467 -21.96 -7.86 21.56
N TYR A 468 -22.03 -6.56 21.32
CA TYR A 468 -22.82 -5.98 20.25
C TYR A 468 -22.28 -6.36 18.87
N VAL A 469 -20.97 -6.21 18.63
CA VAL A 469 -20.34 -6.61 17.36
C VAL A 469 -20.55 -8.10 17.10
N LYS A 470 -20.35 -8.96 18.11
CA LYS A 470 -20.64 -10.41 18.00
C LYS A 470 -22.07 -10.65 17.55
N GLN A 471 -23.05 -9.99 18.20
CA GLN A 471 -24.47 -10.15 17.85
C GLN A 471 -24.75 -9.69 16.42
N GLN A 472 -24.18 -8.57 15.98
CA GLN A 472 -24.35 -8.09 14.61
C GLN A 472 -23.72 -9.06 13.58
N MET A 473 -22.55 -9.63 13.88
CA MET A 473 -21.93 -10.64 13.03
C MET A 473 -22.77 -11.92 12.92
N LEU A 474 -23.40 -12.36 14.01
CA LEU A 474 -24.34 -13.49 14.01
C LEU A 474 -25.59 -13.17 13.17
N ASN A 475 -26.11 -11.95 13.24
CA ASN A 475 -27.23 -11.51 12.41
C ASN A 475 -26.88 -11.54 10.91
N LEU A 476 -25.69 -11.05 10.55
CA LEU A 476 -25.17 -11.12 9.20
C LEU A 476 -25.00 -12.58 8.72
N ALA A 477 -24.44 -13.45 9.55
CA ALA A 477 -24.25 -14.86 9.22
C ALA A 477 -25.59 -15.58 8.99
N ASN A 478 -26.58 -15.35 9.87
CA ASN A 478 -27.92 -15.93 9.74
C ASN A 478 -28.62 -15.54 8.46
N THR A 479 -28.31 -14.35 7.92
CA THR A 479 -28.93 -13.85 6.70
C THR A 479 -28.12 -14.15 5.45
N ASN A 480 -26.80 -13.98 5.51
CA ASN A 480 -25.91 -13.99 4.34
C ASN A 480 -25.24 -15.34 4.07
N ALA A 481 -25.02 -16.15 5.12
CA ALA A 481 -24.40 -17.45 4.92
C ALA A 481 -25.36 -18.43 4.23
N PRO A 482 -24.90 -19.21 3.24
CA PRO A 482 -25.71 -20.28 2.62
C PRO A 482 -26.23 -21.26 3.67
N GLU A 483 -27.44 -21.75 3.51
CA GLU A 483 -28.09 -22.68 4.44
C GLU A 483 -27.22 -23.89 4.75
N SER A 484 -26.56 -24.45 3.75
CA SER A 484 -25.70 -25.63 3.85
C SER A 484 -24.51 -25.48 4.81
N VAL A 485 -24.06 -24.26 5.09
CA VAL A 485 -22.89 -23.96 5.96
C VAL A 485 -23.20 -22.96 7.08
N ARG A 486 -24.40 -22.43 7.14
CA ARG A 486 -24.81 -21.38 8.10
C ARG A 486 -24.53 -21.78 9.54
N ALA A 487 -24.90 -23.00 9.90
CA ALA A 487 -24.67 -23.52 11.26
C ALA A 487 -23.18 -23.50 11.64
N ASN A 488 -22.31 -23.83 10.69
CA ASN A 488 -20.86 -23.82 10.88
C ASN A 488 -20.34 -22.40 11.05
N VAL A 489 -20.78 -21.46 10.18
CA VAL A 489 -20.38 -20.04 10.28
C VAL A 489 -20.84 -19.44 11.61
N VAL A 490 -22.06 -19.74 12.06
CA VAL A 490 -22.58 -19.30 13.37
C VAL A 490 -21.78 -19.91 14.52
N ALA A 491 -21.40 -21.19 14.43
CA ALA A 491 -20.56 -21.84 15.43
C ALA A 491 -19.16 -21.20 15.50
N ASP A 492 -18.52 -20.94 14.34
CA ASP A 492 -17.23 -20.28 14.24
C ASP A 492 -17.26 -18.87 14.87
N LEU A 493 -18.29 -18.07 14.58
CA LEU A 493 -18.45 -16.75 15.19
C LEU A 493 -18.72 -16.82 16.72
N ASN A 494 -19.36 -17.88 17.20
CA ASN A 494 -19.53 -18.10 18.63
C ASN A 494 -18.23 -18.53 19.32
N ASP A 495 -17.36 -19.22 18.60
CA ASP A 495 -16.05 -19.67 19.06
C ASP A 495 -14.96 -18.63 18.70
N GLY A 496 -14.95 -17.51 19.42
CA GLY A 496 -13.90 -16.48 19.29
C GLY A 496 -13.95 -15.66 18.01
N LEU A 497 -15.14 -15.46 17.41
CA LEU A 497 -15.32 -14.70 16.16
C LEU A 497 -14.44 -15.25 15.00
N LYS A 498 -14.33 -16.57 14.90
CA LYS A 498 -13.60 -17.23 13.81
C LYS A 498 -14.21 -16.92 12.44
N LEU A 499 -13.35 -16.72 11.45
CA LEU A 499 -13.68 -16.46 10.06
C LEU A 499 -13.17 -17.59 9.14
N SER A 500 -13.01 -18.80 9.68
CA SER A 500 -12.38 -19.94 9.00
C SER A 500 -12.98 -20.29 7.65
N ARG A 501 -14.27 -19.99 7.42
CA ARG A 501 -14.96 -20.18 6.14
C ARG A 501 -14.75 -19.07 5.12
N TYR A 502 -13.97 -18.04 5.48
CA TYR A 502 -13.67 -16.86 4.64
C TYR A 502 -12.17 -16.60 4.49
N THR A 503 -11.33 -17.44 5.07
CA THR A 503 -9.88 -17.37 4.99
C THR A 503 -9.42 -17.85 3.62
N PRO A 504 -8.65 -17.07 2.84
CA PRO A 504 -8.34 -17.42 1.44
C PRO A 504 -7.29 -18.53 1.33
N HIS A 505 -6.37 -18.63 2.28
CA HIS A 505 -5.29 -19.61 2.26
C HIS A 505 -5.42 -20.61 3.40
N LYS A 506 -5.06 -21.88 3.13
CA LYS A 506 -4.93 -22.86 4.21
C LYS A 506 -3.76 -22.50 5.12
N THR A 507 -3.86 -22.85 6.39
CA THR A 507 -2.70 -22.78 7.29
C THR A 507 -1.64 -23.79 6.83
N LEU A 508 -0.42 -23.31 6.61
CA LEU A 508 0.75 -24.17 6.35
C LEU A 508 1.35 -24.62 7.68
N THR A 509 1.61 -25.91 7.78
CA THR A 509 2.21 -26.57 8.96
C THR A 509 3.64 -27.01 8.64
N ASP A 510 4.38 -27.49 9.65
CA ASP A 510 5.74 -28.01 9.44
C ASP A 510 5.74 -29.23 8.49
N ALA A 511 4.65 -29.99 8.46
CA ALA A 511 4.48 -31.11 7.55
C ALA A 511 4.33 -30.70 6.05
N ASP A 512 3.98 -29.44 5.79
CA ASP A 512 3.85 -28.90 4.43
C ASP A 512 5.21 -28.42 3.88
N VAL A 513 6.27 -28.25 4.72
CA VAL A 513 7.60 -27.75 4.30
C VAL A 513 8.29 -28.76 3.41
N THR A 514 8.63 -28.36 2.20
CA THR A 514 9.30 -29.22 1.20
C THR A 514 10.76 -28.89 0.99
N GLU A 515 11.19 -27.65 1.30
CA GLU A 515 12.59 -27.21 1.28
C GLU A 515 13.03 -26.95 2.73
N SER A 516 13.82 -27.85 3.30
CA SER A 516 14.19 -27.85 4.71
C SER A 516 15.20 -26.76 5.09
N THR A 517 15.95 -26.21 4.13
CA THR A 517 16.85 -25.09 4.38
C THR A 517 16.09 -23.79 4.27
N PRO A 518 15.97 -22.99 5.35
CA PRO A 518 15.26 -21.72 5.27
C PRO A 518 16.04 -20.71 4.43
N GLN A 519 15.33 -19.81 3.79
CA GLN A 519 15.90 -18.57 3.26
C GLN A 519 16.23 -17.63 4.42
N THR A 520 17.28 -16.84 4.30
CA THR A 520 17.61 -15.79 5.28
C THR A 520 17.64 -14.44 4.61
N VAL A 521 17.09 -13.44 5.27
CA VAL A 521 17.09 -12.03 4.83
C VAL A 521 17.47 -11.16 6.01
N THR A 522 18.47 -10.29 5.85
CA THR A 522 18.84 -9.31 6.85
C THR A 522 18.88 -7.92 6.21
N TYR A 523 17.99 -7.05 6.68
CA TYR A 523 18.02 -5.62 6.34
C TYR A 523 19.02 -4.91 7.23
N ALA A 524 19.89 -4.09 6.63
CA ALA A 524 20.85 -3.31 7.40
C ALA A 524 21.22 -1.99 6.69
N ILE A 525 21.33 -0.93 7.49
CA ILE A 525 21.98 0.31 7.08
C ILE A 525 23.44 0.21 7.53
N LEU A 526 24.36 0.14 6.58
CA LEU A 526 25.79 0.01 6.82
C LEU A 526 26.48 1.36 6.66
N PRO A 527 27.59 1.62 7.38
CA PRO A 527 28.41 2.79 7.12
C PRO A 527 28.87 2.86 5.68
N GLY A 528 28.91 4.05 5.12
CA GLY A 528 29.47 4.28 3.79
C GLY A 528 30.95 3.96 3.71
N GLU A 529 31.42 3.51 2.57
CA GLU A 529 32.82 3.26 2.32
C GLU A 529 33.61 4.57 2.28
N ASN A 530 34.77 4.61 2.92
CA ASN A 530 35.64 5.80 2.97
C ASN A 530 34.97 7.08 3.47
N GLY A 531 33.98 6.96 4.38
CA GLY A 531 33.22 8.10 4.90
C GLY A 531 32.16 8.64 3.93
N GLY A 532 31.77 7.86 2.94
CA GLY A 532 30.65 8.14 2.03
C GLY A 532 29.27 8.02 2.73
N PRO A 533 28.18 8.20 1.97
CA PRO A 533 26.82 8.07 2.49
C PRO A 533 26.53 6.64 2.99
N PRO A 534 25.58 6.46 3.93
CA PRO A 534 25.15 5.14 4.36
C PRO A 534 24.73 4.26 3.19
N ARG A 535 24.95 2.94 3.31
CA ARG A 535 24.53 1.95 2.32
C ARG A 535 23.31 1.18 2.83
N PHE A 536 22.29 1.09 2.01
CA PHE A 536 21.03 0.41 2.30
C PHE A 536 21.06 -1.00 1.70
N THR A 537 21.11 -2.02 2.56
CA THR A 537 21.49 -3.35 2.12
C THR A 537 20.49 -4.43 2.49
N VAL A 538 20.42 -5.47 1.63
CA VAL A 538 19.85 -6.78 1.93
C VAL A 538 20.98 -7.79 1.93
N ASP A 539 21.16 -8.51 3.04
CA ASP A 539 22.27 -9.46 3.25
C ASP A 539 23.67 -8.84 3.02
N GLY A 540 23.83 -7.56 3.38
CA GLY A 540 25.07 -6.80 3.26
C GLY A 540 25.39 -6.29 1.86
N LYS A 541 24.46 -6.41 0.90
CA LYS A 541 24.61 -5.94 -0.48
C LYS A 541 23.52 -4.91 -0.81
N GLU A 542 23.92 -3.88 -1.54
CA GLU A 542 22.99 -2.98 -2.22
C GLU A 542 22.43 -3.67 -3.47
N PHE A 543 21.29 -3.22 -3.94
CA PHE A 543 20.64 -3.76 -5.13
C PHE A 543 21.49 -3.59 -6.39
N SER A 544 21.51 -4.62 -7.24
CA SER A 544 21.95 -4.51 -8.63
C SER A 544 21.08 -5.36 -9.57
N GLU A 545 20.63 -4.75 -10.68
CA GLU A 545 19.91 -5.47 -11.72
C GLU A 545 20.73 -6.59 -12.34
N THR A 546 22.07 -6.49 -12.28
CA THR A 546 23.00 -7.45 -12.87
C THR A 546 23.38 -8.59 -11.94
N ASP A 547 23.07 -8.49 -10.64
CA ASP A 547 23.33 -9.55 -9.68
C ASP A 547 22.50 -10.80 -9.95
N ASP A 548 23.07 -11.95 -9.62
CA ASP A 548 22.35 -13.22 -9.64
C ASP A 548 21.18 -13.18 -8.65
N PRO A 549 19.97 -13.52 -9.09
CA PRO A 549 18.80 -13.49 -8.22
C PRO A 549 18.87 -14.58 -7.15
N ARG A 550 18.26 -14.32 -6.00
CA ARG A 550 17.88 -15.35 -5.03
C ARG A 550 16.95 -16.35 -5.72
N THR A 551 17.34 -17.62 -5.74
CA THR A 551 16.63 -18.64 -6.54
C THR A 551 15.72 -19.50 -5.67
N LEU A 552 14.46 -19.61 -6.04
CA LEU A 552 13.40 -20.37 -5.37
C LEU A 552 12.78 -21.39 -6.35
N LYS A 553 12.28 -22.49 -5.82
CA LYS A 553 11.74 -23.59 -6.63
C LYS A 553 10.23 -23.52 -6.68
N LEU A 554 9.65 -23.46 -7.88
CA LEU A 554 8.20 -23.48 -8.06
C LEU A 554 7.58 -24.72 -7.42
N GLY A 555 6.47 -24.58 -6.72
CA GLY A 555 5.75 -25.61 -5.99
C GLY A 555 6.27 -25.86 -4.57
N ALA A 556 7.42 -25.33 -4.21
CA ALA A 556 7.98 -25.55 -2.87
C ALA A 556 7.26 -24.73 -1.78
N VAL A 557 7.27 -25.28 -0.57
CA VAL A 557 6.94 -24.59 0.67
C VAL A 557 8.23 -24.46 1.47
N GLN A 558 8.56 -23.23 1.88
CA GLN A 558 9.83 -22.93 2.52
C GLN A 558 9.68 -21.86 3.60
N ASP A 559 10.43 -22.01 4.67
CA ASP A 559 10.55 -21.00 5.73
C ASP A 559 11.56 -19.93 5.35
N TRP A 560 11.29 -18.70 5.82
CA TRP A 560 12.20 -17.58 5.73
C TRP A 560 12.45 -17.03 7.13
N ILE A 561 13.71 -16.75 7.42
CA ILE A 561 14.15 -16.08 8.64
C ILE A 561 14.53 -14.66 8.27
N VAL A 562 13.73 -13.70 8.71
CA VAL A 562 13.91 -12.29 8.37
C VAL A 562 14.33 -11.52 9.62
N LYS A 563 15.37 -10.70 9.48
CA LYS A 563 15.95 -9.89 10.54
C LYS A 563 16.19 -8.46 10.08
N SER A 564 16.37 -7.56 11.04
CA SER A 564 16.76 -6.17 10.79
C SER A 564 17.84 -5.75 11.77
N THR A 565 18.77 -4.90 11.33
CA THR A 565 19.85 -4.32 12.14
C THR A 565 19.89 -2.81 11.89
N ASN A 566 20.08 -2.03 12.96
CA ASN A 566 20.19 -0.56 12.90
C ASN A 566 18.95 0.12 12.32
N GLY A 567 17.80 -0.23 12.82
CA GLY A 567 16.50 0.29 12.42
C GLY A 567 15.49 -0.79 12.08
N GLY A 568 14.22 -0.49 12.18
CA GLY A 568 13.13 -1.38 11.75
C GLY A 568 12.81 -1.15 10.28
N HIS A 569 12.56 -2.25 9.53
CA HIS A 569 12.28 -2.20 8.09
C HIS A 569 11.05 -3.04 7.75
N PRO A 570 10.04 -2.49 7.00
CA PRO A 570 8.96 -3.30 6.47
C PRO A 570 9.49 -4.22 5.36
N HIS A 571 9.52 -5.52 5.62
CA HIS A 571 9.82 -6.55 4.64
C HIS A 571 8.62 -6.75 3.73
N HIS A 572 8.76 -6.47 2.45
CA HIS A 572 7.78 -6.75 1.42
C HIS A 572 8.34 -7.73 0.39
N VAL A 573 7.49 -8.63 -0.07
CA VAL A 573 7.82 -9.59 -1.12
C VAL A 573 6.71 -9.62 -2.17
N HIS A 574 7.10 -9.54 -3.43
CA HIS A 574 6.16 -9.59 -4.55
C HIS A 574 5.66 -11.01 -4.82
N VAL A 575 4.56 -11.13 -5.56
CA VAL A 575 3.94 -12.36 -6.08
C VAL A 575 3.27 -13.20 -5.00
N ASN A 576 4.03 -13.80 -4.09
CA ASN A 576 3.50 -14.78 -3.14
C ASN A 576 3.39 -14.21 -1.74
N PRO A 577 2.20 -14.26 -1.10
CA PRO A 577 2.07 -13.92 0.30
C PRO A 577 2.77 -14.98 1.18
N PHE A 578 3.07 -14.59 2.39
CA PHE A 578 3.66 -15.46 3.42
C PHE A 578 2.78 -15.53 4.66
N GLN A 579 2.87 -16.66 5.38
CA GLN A 579 2.24 -16.87 6.67
C GLN A 579 3.24 -16.59 7.78
N VAL A 580 2.84 -15.82 8.80
CA VAL A 580 3.66 -15.61 10.00
C VAL A 580 3.67 -16.88 10.86
N VAL A 581 4.86 -17.46 11.06
CA VAL A 581 5.05 -18.66 11.89
C VAL A 581 5.38 -18.29 13.33
N SER A 582 6.36 -17.41 13.53
CA SER A 582 6.74 -16.89 14.84
C SER A 582 7.47 -15.56 14.72
N ILE A 583 7.42 -14.77 15.79
CA ILE A 583 8.21 -13.54 15.93
C ILE A 583 8.87 -13.59 17.30
N LEU A 584 10.17 -13.89 17.32
CA LEU A 584 10.94 -13.91 18.53
C LEU A 584 11.53 -12.54 18.82
N ASP A 585 11.31 -12.03 20.01
CA ASP A 585 11.98 -10.82 20.49
C ASP A 585 13.48 -11.08 20.77
N PRO A 586 14.28 -10.06 21.09
CA PRO A 586 15.72 -10.26 21.40
C PRO A 586 16.01 -11.17 22.60
N GLN A 587 15.01 -11.47 23.44
CA GLN A 587 15.10 -12.43 24.55
C GLN A 587 14.64 -13.84 24.15
N GLY A 588 14.26 -14.08 22.89
CA GLY A 588 13.82 -15.36 22.35
C GLY A 588 12.36 -15.72 22.69
N ARG A 589 11.55 -14.76 23.18
CA ARG A 589 10.12 -14.98 23.46
C ARG A 589 9.30 -14.78 22.18
N ASP A 590 8.38 -15.70 21.88
CA ASP A 590 7.44 -15.54 20.75
C ASP A 590 6.35 -14.53 21.11
N VAL A 591 6.42 -13.33 20.55
CA VAL A 591 5.49 -12.21 20.76
C VAL A 591 4.44 -12.10 19.65
N SER A 592 4.38 -13.06 18.74
CA SER A 592 3.40 -13.06 17.65
C SER A 592 2.01 -13.57 18.06
N GLY A 593 1.89 -14.25 19.20
CA GLY A 593 0.62 -14.72 19.76
C GLY A 593 -0.20 -13.61 20.41
N MET A 594 -1.34 -14.00 21.01
CA MET A 594 -2.22 -13.05 21.72
C MET A 594 -1.78 -12.80 23.17
N ASP A 595 -1.01 -13.71 23.77
CA ASP A 595 -0.83 -13.80 25.22
C ASP A 595 0.53 -13.27 25.70
N THR A 596 1.54 -13.26 24.84
CA THR A 596 2.89 -12.78 25.19
C THR A 596 3.04 -11.30 24.78
N PRO A 597 3.15 -10.38 25.74
CA PRO A 597 3.34 -8.97 25.43
C PRO A 597 4.75 -8.71 24.93
N ASP A 598 4.85 -7.92 23.86
CA ASP A 598 6.12 -7.41 23.35
C ASP A 598 6.54 -6.17 24.16
N THR A 599 7.41 -6.39 25.13
CA THR A 599 7.94 -5.34 26.01
C THR A 599 9.40 -4.98 25.72
N ALA A 600 10.01 -5.61 24.70
CA ALA A 600 11.38 -5.33 24.34
C ALA A 600 11.53 -3.91 23.80
N GLY A 601 12.47 -3.14 24.39
CA GLY A 601 12.73 -1.75 23.96
C GLY A 601 11.62 -0.75 24.31
N SER A 602 10.65 -1.10 25.14
CA SER A 602 9.64 -0.16 25.63
C SER A 602 10.07 0.49 26.93
N GLU A 603 10.08 1.82 26.95
CA GLU A 603 10.25 2.56 28.19
C GLU A 603 9.00 2.40 29.07
N GLY A 604 9.22 2.13 30.36
CA GLY A 604 8.13 1.97 31.32
C GLY A 604 7.31 0.68 31.22
N GLY A 605 7.76 -0.31 30.42
CA GLY A 605 7.12 -1.64 30.33
C GLY A 605 5.79 -1.67 29.57
N VAL A 606 5.44 -0.62 28.82
CA VAL A 606 4.24 -0.60 27.97
C VAL A 606 4.47 -1.51 26.76
N ALA A 607 3.62 -2.52 26.59
CA ALA A 607 3.75 -3.47 25.50
C ALA A 607 3.44 -2.81 24.14
N ASP A 608 4.29 -3.07 23.14
CA ASP A 608 3.97 -2.77 21.75
C ASP A 608 2.97 -3.81 21.21
N THR A 609 1.88 -3.34 20.64
CA THR A 609 0.78 -4.20 20.19
C THR A 609 0.89 -4.60 18.71
N GLN A 610 1.94 -4.17 18.00
CA GLN A 610 2.05 -4.41 16.56
C GLN A 610 2.07 -5.91 16.20
N TYR A 611 2.80 -6.71 16.95
CA TYR A 611 2.96 -8.15 16.66
C TYR A 611 1.88 -9.03 17.27
N ARG A 612 1.11 -8.48 18.21
CA ARG A 612 0.08 -9.23 18.92
C ARG A 612 -0.96 -9.80 17.96
N GLY A 613 -1.09 -11.13 17.95
CA GLY A 613 -2.05 -11.86 17.14
C GLY A 613 -1.66 -12.02 15.66
N MET A 614 -0.41 -11.78 15.32
CA MET A 614 0.06 -11.98 13.94
C MET A 614 0.35 -13.44 13.60
N LYS A 615 0.59 -14.32 14.58
CA LYS A 615 0.84 -15.74 14.35
C LYS A 615 -0.28 -16.38 13.52
N GLY A 616 0.09 -17.06 12.44
CA GLY A 616 -0.84 -17.71 11.53
C GLY A 616 -1.51 -16.78 10.52
N THR A 617 -1.32 -15.46 10.59
CA THR A 617 -1.87 -14.53 9.59
C THR A 617 -1.08 -14.57 8.30
N TRP A 618 -1.78 -14.38 7.19
CA TRP A 618 -1.19 -14.23 5.87
C TRP A 618 -0.98 -12.75 5.55
N ARG A 619 0.20 -12.44 4.99
CA ARG A 619 0.64 -11.07 4.68
C ARG A 619 1.55 -11.06 3.46
N ASP A 620 1.78 -9.86 2.91
CA ASP A 620 2.84 -9.59 1.93
C ASP A 620 3.85 -8.56 2.44
N THR A 621 3.51 -7.84 3.51
CA THR A 621 4.37 -6.82 4.11
C THR A 621 4.38 -6.99 5.64
N LEU A 622 5.58 -7.07 6.26
CA LEU A 622 5.73 -7.19 7.71
C LEU A 622 6.91 -6.35 8.21
N PHE A 623 6.65 -5.45 9.15
CA PHE A 623 7.69 -4.65 9.78
C PHE A 623 8.59 -5.52 10.66
N ILE A 624 9.88 -5.49 10.39
CA ILE A 624 10.89 -6.25 11.12
C ILE A 624 11.56 -5.29 12.10
N LYS A 625 11.29 -5.46 13.39
CA LYS A 625 11.81 -4.61 14.45
C LYS A 625 13.30 -4.84 14.71
N SER A 626 13.97 -3.78 15.19
CA SER A 626 15.32 -3.84 15.77
C SER A 626 15.39 -2.82 16.90
N LEU A 627 15.99 -3.18 18.02
CA LEU A 627 16.22 -2.24 19.12
C LEU A 627 17.25 -1.19 18.71
N PRO A 628 17.03 0.09 19.06
CA PRO A 628 17.95 1.16 18.71
C PRO A 628 19.33 0.96 19.38
N ASN A 629 20.40 1.23 18.64
CA ASN A 629 21.79 1.24 19.12
C ASN A 629 22.30 -0.07 19.74
N THR A 630 21.73 -1.21 19.39
CA THR A 630 22.09 -2.52 19.96
C THR A 630 22.75 -3.47 18.95
N GLY A 631 22.81 -3.08 17.69
CA GLY A 631 23.34 -3.93 16.63
C GLY A 631 22.58 -5.28 16.52
N THR A 632 23.33 -6.36 16.34
CA THR A 632 22.72 -7.70 16.20
C THR A 632 22.10 -8.24 17.49
N ALA A 633 22.48 -7.73 18.67
CA ALA A 633 21.88 -8.15 19.95
C ALA A 633 20.42 -7.68 20.11
N GLY A 634 20.00 -6.64 19.39
CA GLY A 634 18.63 -6.11 19.42
C GLY A 634 17.74 -6.61 18.30
N GLN A 635 18.20 -7.57 17.49
CA GLN A 635 17.41 -8.09 16.39
C GLN A 635 16.24 -8.94 16.89
N TYR A 636 15.05 -8.69 16.29
CA TYR A 636 13.97 -9.67 16.30
C TYR A 636 14.25 -10.76 15.26
N THR A 637 13.80 -11.98 15.53
CA THR A 637 13.87 -13.08 14.56
C THR A 637 12.46 -13.42 14.11
N VAL A 638 12.14 -13.05 12.88
CA VAL A 638 10.83 -13.28 12.29
C VAL A 638 10.93 -14.51 11.40
N THR A 639 10.11 -15.52 11.67
CA THR A 639 9.96 -16.69 10.80
C THR A 639 8.64 -16.57 10.06
N VAL A 640 8.71 -16.57 8.73
CA VAL A 640 7.54 -16.61 7.86
C VAL A 640 7.63 -17.82 6.93
N ARG A 641 6.49 -18.34 6.47
CA ARG A 641 6.40 -19.50 5.59
C ARG A 641 5.66 -19.12 4.33
N THR A 642 6.23 -19.47 3.18
CA THR A 642 5.64 -19.16 1.89
C THR A 642 5.55 -20.39 1.02
N GLN A 643 4.56 -20.43 0.13
CA GLN A 643 4.41 -21.44 -0.91
C GLN A 643 4.52 -20.77 -2.27
N TYR A 644 5.48 -21.24 -3.10
CA TYR A 644 5.74 -20.68 -4.43
C TYR A 644 4.86 -21.33 -5.47
N ASN A 645 3.57 -20.97 -5.49
CA ASN A 645 2.61 -21.58 -6.39
C ASN A 645 2.42 -20.76 -7.67
N ARG A 646 2.19 -21.47 -8.79
CA ARG A 646 1.68 -20.97 -10.06
C ARG A 646 2.67 -20.13 -10.87
N TYR A 647 3.26 -19.09 -10.29
CA TYR A 647 4.05 -18.12 -11.03
C TYR A 647 5.54 -18.31 -10.86
N TRP A 648 6.27 -18.25 -11.96
CA TRP A 648 7.72 -18.25 -12.03
C TRP A 648 8.21 -16.98 -12.73
N GLY A 649 9.48 -16.66 -12.59
CA GLY A 649 10.10 -15.48 -13.17
C GLY A 649 10.78 -14.60 -12.13
N ASP A 650 11.25 -13.44 -12.56
CA ASP A 650 11.97 -12.48 -11.75
C ASP A 650 11.02 -11.46 -11.13
N PHE A 651 11.24 -11.18 -9.86
CA PHE A 651 10.57 -10.16 -9.06
C PHE A 651 11.52 -9.70 -7.95
N VAL A 652 11.07 -8.91 -6.99
CA VAL A 652 11.89 -8.40 -5.90
C VAL A 652 11.30 -8.70 -4.54
N LEU A 653 12.17 -8.67 -3.53
CA LEU A 653 11.86 -8.36 -2.15
C LEU A 653 12.60 -7.07 -1.78
N HIS A 654 12.01 -6.26 -0.91
CA HIS A 654 12.61 -4.99 -0.53
C HIS A 654 12.09 -4.48 0.81
N CYS A 655 12.75 -3.48 1.34
CA CYS A 655 12.25 -2.63 2.41
C CYS A 655 11.18 -1.68 1.83
N HIS A 656 10.03 -1.56 2.48
CA HIS A 656 8.97 -0.66 2.01
C HIS A 656 9.04 0.75 2.62
N ILE A 657 10.17 1.15 3.17
CA ILE A 657 10.57 2.55 3.30
C ILE A 657 11.17 2.90 1.95
N LEU A 658 10.45 3.68 1.15
CA LEU A 658 10.70 3.72 -0.31
C LEU A 658 11.97 4.46 -0.70
N ASP A 659 12.48 5.36 0.12
CA ASP A 659 13.82 5.92 -0.08
C ASP A 659 14.92 4.91 0.22
N HIS A 660 14.74 4.02 1.23
CA HIS A 660 15.67 2.90 1.44
C HIS A 660 15.68 1.93 0.25
N GLU A 661 14.49 1.68 -0.35
CA GLU A 661 14.36 0.87 -1.56
C GLU A 661 15.12 1.49 -2.72
N ASP A 662 14.87 2.79 -3.00
CA ASP A 662 15.50 3.53 -4.10
C ASP A 662 17.02 3.67 -3.92
N GLU A 663 17.52 3.62 -2.68
CA GLU A 663 18.94 3.69 -2.33
C GLU A 663 19.58 2.32 -2.16
N GLY A 664 18.92 1.22 -2.54
CA GLY A 664 19.51 -0.11 -2.67
C GLY A 664 19.04 -1.18 -1.72
N MET A 665 18.07 -0.92 -0.79
CA MET A 665 17.54 -1.93 0.13
C MET A 665 16.52 -2.85 -0.55
N MET A 666 16.94 -3.48 -1.64
CA MET A 666 16.14 -4.37 -2.49
C MET A 666 16.98 -5.56 -2.96
N GLN A 667 16.36 -6.68 -3.29
CA GLN A 667 17.02 -7.86 -3.82
C GLN A 667 16.15 -8.52 -4.89
N LYS A 668 16.79 -8.90 -5.99
CA LYS A 668 16.13 -9.67 -7.05
C LYS A 668 15.89 -11.12 -6.62
N VAL A 669 14.72 -11.63 -6.89
CA VAL A 669 14.29 -13.00 -6.60
C VAL A 669 13.82 -13.66 -7.88
N ARG A 670 14.13 -14.93 -8.04
CA ARG A 670 13.67 -15.75 -9.17
C ARG A 670 13.02 -17.03 -8.69
N ILE A 671 11.78 -17.24 -9.07
CA ILE A 671 11.17 -18.57 -8.97
C ILE A 671 11.43 -19.30 -10.29
N TYR A 672 12.09 -20.44 -10.24
CA TYR A 672 12.31 -21.29 -11.42
C TYR A 672 11.36 -22.48 -11.42
N ASP A 673 10.92 -22.88 -12.64
CA ASP A 673 10.15 -24.09 -12.86
C ASP A 673 11.09 -25.29 -13.03
N PRO A 674 11.11 -26.27 -12.09
CA PRO A 674 11.97 -27.43 -12.21
C PRO A 674 11.65 -28.34 -13.41
N ALA A 675 10.41 -28.28 -13.92
CA ALA A 675 10.02 -29.01 -15.14
C ALA A 675 10.59 -28.35 -16.43
N ASN A 676 10.97 -27.05 -16.34
CA ASN A 676 11.50 -26.27 -17.46
C ASN A 676 12.69 -25.39 -17.06
N PRO A 677 13.78 -26.00 -16.52
CA PRO A 677 14.84 -25.23 -15.85
C PRO A 677 15.63 -24.33 -16.80
N ILE A 678 15.71 -24.66 -18.08
CA ILE A 678 16.44 -23.85 -19.07
C ILE A 678 15.69 -22.57 -19.41
N ALA A 679 14.39 -22.66 -19.67
CA ALA A 679 13.56 -21.50 -20.02
C ALA A 679 13.43 -20.51 -18.86
N THR A 680 13.53 -20.99 -17.62
CA THR A 680 13.30 -20.19 -16.41
C THR A 680 14.57 -19.67 -15.74
N ARG A 681 15.77 -20.22 -16.11
CA ARG A 681 17.07 -19.82 -15.55
C ARG A 681 17.70 -18.58 -16.21
N PHE A 682 17.30 -18.27 -17.45
CA PHE A 682 17.99 -17.23 -18.25
C PHE A 682 17.24 -15.90 -18.39
N GLY A 683 16.26 -15.64 -17.53
CA GLY A 683 15.54 -14.39 -17.52
C GLY A 683 14.54 -14.20 -18.68
N PRO A 684 13.75 -13.14 -18.68
CA PRO A 684 12.83 -12.86 -19.77
C PRO A 684 13.62 -12.69 -21.06
N VAL A 685 13.24 -13.43 -22.10
CA VAL A 685 13.69 -13.13 -23.47
C VAL A 685 13.16 -11.72 -23.74
N PRO A 686 14.01 -10.76 -24.16
CA PRO A 686 13.52 -9.45 -24.55
C PRO A 686 12.41 -9.64 -25.58
N ILE A 687 11.21 -9.16 -25.27
CA ILE A 687 10.15 -9.10 -26.26
C ILE A 687 10.64 -8.11 -27.31
N CYS A 688 10.93 -8.59 -28.52
CA CYS A 688 11.22 -7.70 -29.63
C CYS A 688 10.04 -6.74 -29.75
N GLY A 689 10.29 -5.45 -29.50
CA GLY A 689 9.31 -4.41 -29.75
C GLY A 689 8.83 -4.51 -31.19
N LEU A 690 7.60 -4.13 -31.42
CA LEU A 690 7.02 -4.04 -32.76
C LEU A 690 8.01 -3.30 -33.65
N ASP A 691 8.46 -3.97 -34.71
CA ASP A 691 9.47 -3.55 -35.65
C ASP A 691 9.10 -2.17 -36.23
N ASP A 692 9.85 -1.14 -35.87
CA ASP A 692 9.80 0.19 -36.48
C ASP A 692 10.68 0.30 -37.75
N GLY A 693 11.19 -0.82 -38.21
CA GLY A 693 12.00 -0.91 -39.44
C GLY A 693 13.42 -0.34 -39.32
N LYS A 694 13.93 0.01 -38.13
CA LYS A 694 15.23 0.68 -37.96
C LYS A 694 16.26 -0.02 -37.06
N THR A 695 15.98 -1.16 -36.45
CA THR A 695 16.93 -1.85 -35.57
C THR A 695 17.70 -2.96 -36.30
N LYS A 696 19.01 -2.86 -36.27
CA LYS A 696 19.91 -3.95 -36.72
C LYS A 696 19.85 -5.09 -35.70
N PRO A 697 19.84 -6.37 -36.15
CA PRO A 697 19.78 -7.50 -35.23
C PRO A 697 21.09 -7.63 -34.42
N PHE A 698 20.96 -7.65 -33.11
CA PHE A 698 22.07 -7.99 -32.20
C PHE A 698 22.27 -9.51 -32.21
N ALA A 699 23.43 -9.97 -32.66
CA ALA A 699 23.85 -11.36 -32.50
C ALA A 699 24.53 -11.52 -31.15
N THR A 700 23.84 -12.06 -30.14
CA THR A 700 24.46 -12.48 -28.88
C THR A 700 24.98 -13.91 -29.02
N LYS A 701 26.29 -14.07 -28.90
CA LYS A 701 26.92 -15.39 -28.74
C LYS A 701 26.81 -15.83 -27.29
N PHE A 702 25.93 -16.76 -27.00
CA PHE A 702 25.88 -17.43 -25.71
C PHE A 702 26.97 -18.50 -25.64
N LYS A 703 27.86 -18.44 -24.67
CA LYS A 703 28.74 -19.56 -24.30
C LYS A 703 28.02 -20.39 -23.22
N SER A 704 27.69 -21.63 -23.55
CA SER A 704 27.23 -22.60 -22.58
C SER A 704 28.34 -22.93 -21.60
N PRO A 705 28.10 -23.00 -20.29
CA PRO A 705 29.08 -23.43 -19.32
C PRO A 705 29.51 -24.91 -19.47
N TYR A 706 28.87 -25.64 -20.35
CA TYR A 706 29.22 -27.05 -20.64
C TYR A 706 29.84 -27.27 -22.03
N GLY A 707 30.39 -26.23 -22.66
CA GLY A 707 31.21 -26.37 -23.87
C GLY A 707 30.49 -26.81 -25.16
N VAL A 708 29.17 -26.83 -25.20
CA VAL A 708 28.39 -27.17 -26.41
C VAL A 708 27.86 -25.91 -27.06
N SER A 709 28.45 -25.52 -28.17
CA SER A 709 27.96 -24.40 -28.99
C SER A 709 26.87 -24.92 -29.94
N ASN A 710 25.64 -24.49 -29.73
CA ASN A 710 24.56 -24.71 -30.67
C ASN A 710 24.05 -23.36 -31.21
N PRO A 711 24.28 -23.02 -32.48
CA PRO A 711 23.81 -21.77 -33.04
C PRO A 711 22.36 -21.92 -33.53
N LEU A 712 21.40 -21.39 -32.82
CA LEU A 712 20.07 -21.15 -33.37
C LEU A 712 20.10 -19.89 -34.21
N LEU A 713 20.29 -20.08 -35.51
CA LEU A 713 20.10 -19.05 -36.53
C LEU A 713 18.60 -18.90 -36.82
N LEU A 714 18.00 -17.85 -36.29
CA LEU A 714 16.72 -17.36 -36.80
C LEU A 714 17.02 -16.47 -38.03
N ARG A 715 16.83 -17.04 -39.24
CA ARG A 715 16.73 -16.26 -40.46
C ARG A 715 15.28 -15.81 -40.67
N SER A 716 15.07 -14.52 -40.74
CA SER A 716 13.83 -13.96 -41.30
C SER A 716 13.81 -14.23 -42.78
N SER A 717 12.89 -15.02 -43.28
CA SER A 717 12.52 -15.09 -44.67
C SER A 717 11.03 -14.82 -44.82
N SER A 718 10.77 -13.91 -45.76
CA SER A 718 9.45 -13.56 -46.25
C SER A 718 8.64 -14.78 -46.71
N LYS A 719 7.37 -14.77 -46.36
CA LYS A 719 6.23 -15.44 -46.99
C LYS A 719 6.48 -16.81 -47.61
N SER A 720 6.15 -17.91 -46.89
CA SER A 720 5.49 -19.05 -47.52
C SER A 720 4.75 -19.88 -46.48
N LYS A 721 3.56 -20.34 -46.85
CA LYS A 721 2.68 -21.21 -46.08
C LYS A 721 3.41 -22.51 -45.79
N ILE A 722 3.48 -22.93 -44.55
CA ILE A 722 3.82 -24.31 -44.19
C ILE A 722 2.58 -24.98 -43.55
N GLN A 723 2.02 -25.94 -44.27
CA GLN A 723 1.10 -26.92 -43.75
C GLN A 723 1.86 -27.83 -42.78
N ALA A 724 1.38 -27.96 -41.56
CA ALA A 724 1.88 -28.93 -40.60
C ALA A 724 1.33 -30.31 -40.96
N SER A 725 2.21 -31.25 -41.37
CA SER A 725 1.93 -32.67 -41.50
C SER A 725 2.37 -33.35 -40.20
N ILE A 726 1.42 -33.92 -39.48
CA ILE A 726 1.67 -34.78 -38.31
C ILE A 726 2.06 -36.18 -38.84
N MET A 727 3.30 -36.59 -38.62
CA MET A 727 3.67 -38.00 -38.72
C MET A 727 3.84 -38.59 -37.32
N ALA A 728 2.99 -39.56 -37.03
CA ALA A 728 3.11 -40.46 -35.90
C ALA A 728 4.22 -41.48 -36.20
N THR A 729 5.08 -41.74 -35.25
CA THR A 729 6.01 -42.90 -35.26
C THR A 729 5.60 -43.93 -34.21
N PRO A 730 5.72 -45.25 -34.51
CA PRO A 730 5.17 -46.27 -33.67
C PRO A 730 6.12 -46.72 -32.57
N VAL A 731 5.51 -47.14 -31.47
CA VAL A 731 6.14 -47.88 -30.36
C VAL A 731 6.51 -49.31 -30.84
N VAL A 732 7.74 -49.74 -30.59
CA VAL A 732 8.13 -51.13 -30.52
C VAL A 732 8.99 -51.36 -29.29
N GLN A 733 8.47 -52.24 -28.41
CA GLN A 733 9.04 -53.02 -27.31
C GLN A 733 9.93 -52.34 -26.28
#